data_0a76d815efbd802d78395a4c4ce4d09f
#
_entry.id   0a76d815efbd802d78395a4c4ce4d09f
#
_cell.length_a   1.000
_cell.length_b   1.000
_cell.length_c   1.000
_cell.angle_alpha   90.00
_cell.angle_beta   90.00
_cell.angle_gamma   90.00
#
_symmetry.space_group_name_H-M   'P 1'
#
loop_
_entity.id
_entity.type
_entity.pdbx_description
1 polymer ?
#
loop_
_entity_poly.entity_id
_entity_poly.type
_entity_poly.pdbx_seq_one_letter_code
_entity_poly.pdbx_strand_id
1 'polypeptide(L)'
;MAQKRSKPIIGFLVSGITDDYTRQLCQGVLQAAKNLDVTVVIMPGKYLDRDLPTGDIGIMYEYQNNTVFSYARPDNVDAILVAADCIGCLTTRDRLLKLMETYRGIPTILVASRLEGYPNVSYDNASGIREGMEYLINVIGCRNFGMVGGPDDNYDAQERKKIFLEVLAEHHIEFNQEAYIEGNLSECSQESYNCLFDRNPNLEAIVCVNDATALNLYGELQRRDIKPGRDISILGFDDSLGATRANPPLSSVSASPAALGHQALLSAINLLKGQEVVSIALPTRFVRRASFCNAPVNGGQAVSRVSHAIDSESFFDEIFYRYDRAAYVEELKPLREAFKPLINSIIHRFADDGQSAPAGNIMTCLDAFLSVGAVQYADIGILLQAFERIEQTLTALQPDVDKVCELRAVFSSIYRNIIRSMDDETDDLSARNREENDFIKLFIYGLFSFERGSDQSYTNLLSSLNWLNIDNAFLYTFEKPILHLNKEQFTPPRQLFLKAVRLKGEVSMVPLLKQTVPIEELYCNNFMDPKENYRLVLLPLFSGEMLHGLLLCDLADSVYEDGEFLTSQMGTATKMIYLLLSNKEIQQQLEDNLVTLRENNIVLDALSKSDGLTGILNRRGFEDSAEQLLELNRNAGKNTLAIYVDMNNLKIINDRYGHEEGDYSLRHIAKTLSDLLDSNGIVGRIGGDEYACLLTYQGTDNGEEILSDIYDAFDSFNKTSSKSYNITVAAGCCLLGPGSDMSLAEALAEADEQLYKVQQLRKKEVEKN
;
A
#
# COMPACT_ATOMS: atom_id res chain seq x y z
N MET A 1 29.33 1.99 8.08
CA MET A 1 29.99 1.58 6.82
C MET A 1 28.97 0.81 6.04
N ALA A 2 28.52 1.36 4.90
CA ALA A 2 27.57 0.65 4.03
C ALA A 2 28.20 -0.71 3.64
N GLN A 3 27.45 -1.79 3.84
CA GLN A 3 27.84 -3.12 3.43
C GLN A 3 28.03 -3.07 1.90
N LYS A 4 29.26 -3.41 1.43
CA LYS A 4 29.56 -3.37 0.00
C LYS A 4 28.64 -4.38 -0.68
N ARG A 5 27.70 -3.90 -1.50
CA ARG A 5 26.74 -4.74 -2.23
C ARG A 5 27.53 -5.77 -3.05
N SER A 6 27.12 -7.02 -2.96
CA SER A 6 27.78 -8.12 -3.69
C SER A 6 27.35 -8.17 -5.16
N LYS A 7 26.15 -7.66 -5.47
CA LYS A 7 25.50 -7.72 -6.78
C LYS A 7 24.87 -6.38 -7.14
N PRO A 8 24.78 -6.03 -8.44
CA PRO A 8 24.09 -4.85 -8.90
C PRO A 8 22.57 -4.92 -8.61
N ILE A 9 21.98 -3.79 -8.25
CA ILE A 9 20.54 -3.63 -8.09
C ILE A 9 20.04 -2.71 -9.20
N ILE A 10 19.12 -3.22 -10.02
CA ILE A 10 18.56 -2.49 -11.16
C ILE A 10 17.11 -2.14 -10.85
N GLY A 11 16.80 -0.84 -10.78
CA GLY A 11 15.43 -0.37 -10.69
C GLY A 11 14.78 -0.32 -12.07
N PHE A 12 13.50 -0.70 -12.17
CA PHE A 12 12.73 -0.55 -13.40
C PHE A 12 11.42 0.20 -13.13
N LEU A 13 11.32 1.41 -13.66
CA LEU A 13 10.20 2.33 -13.49
C LEU A 13 9.21 2.14 -14.64
N VAL A 14 7.96 1.81 -14.31
CA VAL A 14 6.88 1.55 -15.27
C VAL A 14 5.57 2.21 -14.84
N SER A 15 4.64 2.40 -15.79
CA SER A 15 3.33 3.05 -15.54
C SER A 15 2.29 2.14 -14.86
N GLY A 16 2.63 0.92 -14.55
CA GLY A 16 1.75 -0.08 -13.95
C GLY A 16 2.30 -1.48 -14.21
N ILE A 17 1.57 -2.51 -13.81
CA ILE A 17 1.92 -3.92 -14.09
C ILE A 17 0.71 -4.74 -14.55
N THR A 18 -0.47 -4.16 -14.57
CA THR A 18 -1.73 -4.86 -14.87
C THR A 18 -2.06 -4.92 -16.36
N ASP A 19 -1.52 -4.01 -17.17
CA ASP A 19 -1.69 -4.04 -18.61
C ASP A 19 -0.74 -5.05 -19.29
N ASP A 20 -1.19 -5.65 -20.38
CA ASP A 20 -0.47 -6.71 -21.10
C ASP A 20 0.87 -6.24 -21.66
N TYR A 21 0.97 -5.00 -22.13
CA TYR A 21 2.21 -4.42 -22.67
C TYR A 21 3.29 -4.33 -21.58
N THR A 22 2.97 -3.69 -20.46
CA THR A 22 3.91 -3.52 -19.34
C THR A 22 4.25 -4.86 -18.70
N ARG A 23 3.29 -5.79 -18.61
CA ARG A 23 3.52 -7.16 -18.14
C ARG A 23 4.59 -7.86 -18.97
N GLN A 24 4.43 -7.89 -20.31
CA GLN A 24 5.42 -8.49 -21.21
C GLN A 24 6.78 -7.80 -21.12
N LEU A 25 6.81 -6.49 -21.00
CA LEU A 25 8.03 -5.71 -20.83
C LEU A 25 8.79 -6.13 -19.55
N CYS A 26 8.08 -6.23 -18.43
CA CYS A 26 8.65 -6.72 -17.16
C CYS A 26 9.11 -8.17 -17.28
N GLN A 27 8.34 -9.05 -17.90
CA GLN A 27 8.71 -10.45 -18.14
C GLN A 27 10.02 -10.56 -18.92
N GLY A 28 10.22 -9.72 -19.95
CA GLY A 28 11.47 -9.67 -20.69
C GLY A 28 12.68 -9.28 -19.83
N VAL A 29 12.54 -8.27 -18.97
CA VAL A 29 13.58 -7.88 -18.01
C VAL A 29 13.88 -9.01 -17.05
N LEU A 30 12.84 -9.66 -16.47
CA LEU A 30 13.03 -10.76 -15.53
C LEU A 30 13.64 -12.01 -16.19
N GLN A 31 13.30 -12.27 -17.44
CA GLN A 31 13.89 -13.36 -18.21
C GLN A 31 15.39 -13.14 -18.43
N ALA A 32 15.79 -11.92 -18.82
CA ALA A 32 17.22 -11.58 -18.93
C ALA A 32 17.94 -11.73 -17.57
N ALA A 33 17.29 -11.32 -16.47
CA ALA A 33 17.83 -11.42 -15.12
C ALA A 33 18.06 -12.87 -14.64
N LYS A 34 17.36 -13.88 -15.22
CA LYS A 34 17.58 -15.31 -14.87
C LYS A 34 19.03 -15.75 -15.06
N ASN A 35 19.67 -15.25 -16.10
CA ASN A 35 21.02 -15.64 -16.51
C ASN A 35 22.10 -14.64 -16.07
N LEU A 36 21.70 -13.61 -15.31
CA LEU A 36 22.59 -12.55 -14.84
C LEU A 36 22.63 -12.53 -13.31
N ASP A 37 23.77 -12.16 -12.76
CA ASP A 37 23.97 -12.04 -11.33
C ASP A 37 23.54 -10.65 -10.86
N VAL A 38 22.21 -10.39 -10.86
CA VAL A 38 21.60 -9.08 -10.56
C VAL A 38 20.31 -9.24 -9.76
N THR A 39 20.00 -8.22 -8.95
CA THR A 39 18.69 -8.03 -8.36
C THR A 39 17.92 -7.00 -9.20
N VAL A 40 16.68 -7.31 -9.55
CA VAL A 40 15.77 -6.40 -10.25
C VAL A 40 14.64 -6.00 -9.34
N VAL A 41 14.34 -4.69 -9.31
CA VAL A 41 13.22 -4.12 -8.55
C VAL A 41 12.31 -3.37 -9.50
N ILE A 42 11.11 -3.90 -9.72
CA ILE A 42 10.07 -3.23 -10.50
C ILE A 42 9.38 -2.19 -9.61
N MET A 43 9.21 -0.98 -10.13
CA MET A 43 8.58 0.15 -9.46
C MET A 43 7.36 0.59 -10.27
N PRO A 44 6.19 -0.02 -10.05
CA PRO A 44 5.00 0.29 -10.81
C PRO A 44 4.32 1.54 -10.25
N GLY A 45 4.37 2.61 -11.02
CA GLY A 45 3.58 3.81 -10.75
C GLY A 45 2.26 3.82 -11.53
N LYS A 46 1.88 5.00 -11.96
CA LYS A 46 0.77 5.29 -12.90
C LYS A 46 1.19 6.40 -13.85
N TYR A 47 0.31 6.73 -14.79
CA TYR A 47 0.52 7.85 -15.69
C TYR A 47 0.67 9.16 -14.91
N LEU A 48 1.69 9.96 -15.27
CA LEU A 48 1.84 11.30 -14.70
C LEU A 48 0.70 12.20 -15.20
N ASP A 49 0.27 13.10 -14.32
CA ASP A 49 -0.71 14.16 -14.60
C ASP A 49 -2.05 13.66 -15.21
N ARG A 50 -2.40 12.39 -14.99
CA ARG A 50 -3.71 11.86 -15.37
C ARG A 50 -4.82 12.67 -14.70
N ASP A 51 -5.79 13.13 -15.48
CA ASP A 51 -7.00 13.74 -14.95
C ASP A 51 -7.84 12.66 -14.23
N LEU A 52 -7.98 12.83 -12.93
CA LEU A 52 -8.71 11.87 -12.10
C LEU A 52 -10.19 12.23 -12.09
N PRO A 53 -11.10 11.32 -12.46
CA PRO A 53 -12.53 11.58 -12.42
C PRO A 53 -12.98 11.81 -10.96
N THR A 54 -13.72 12.89 -10.75
CA THR A 54 -14.35 13.17 -9.46
C THR A 54 -15.49 12.19 -9.21
N GLY A 55 -15.33 11.30 -8.22
CA GLY A 55 -16.39 10.38 -7.78
C GLY A 55 -16.05 8.88 -7.87
N ASP A 56 -15.01 8.49 -8.58
CA ASP A 56 -14.50 7.13 -8.54
C ASP A 56 -13.39 7.01 -7.49
N ILE A 57 -13.74 6.42 -6.34
CA ILE A 57 -12.83 6.27 -5.19
C ILE A 57 -11.63 5.38 -5.55
N GLY A 58 -11.80 4.41 -6.47
CA GLY A 58 -10.74 3.50 -6.90
C GLY A 58 -9.61 4.23 -7.63
N ILE A 59 -9.95 5.20 -8.45
CA ILE A 59 -9.00 5.93 -9.32
C ILE A 59 -8.48 7.21 -8.64
N MET A 60 -9.27 7.81 -7.76
CA MET A 60 -8.99 9.13 -7.16
C MET A 60 -7.61 9.22 -6.47
N TYR A 61 -7.08 8.12 -5.96
CA TYR A 61 -5.82 8.07 -5.24
C TYR A 61 -4.70 7.31 -5.98
N GLU A 62 -4.87 7.01 -7.26
CA GLU A 62 -3.86 6.30 -8.07
C GLU A 62 -2.50 7.02 -8.12
N TYR A 63 -2.49 8.36 -7.98
CA TYR A 63 -1.26 9.15 -7.92
C TYR A 63 -0.31 8.72 -6.79
N GLN A 64 -0.83 8.07 -5.75
CA GLN A 64 -0.02 7.54 -4.64
C GLN A 64 0.97 6.46 -5.13
N ASN A 65 0.61 5.71 -6.18
CA ASN A 65 1.52 4.72 -6.76
C ASN A 65 2.80 5.37 -7.28
N ASN A 66 2.76 6.62 -7.76
CA ASN A 66 3.94 7.32 -8.27
C ASN A 66 4.99 7.62 -7.19
N THR A 67 4.64 7.51 -5.91
CA THR A 67 5.59 7.68 -4.80
C THR A 67 6.74 6.65 -4.85
N VAL A 68 6.51 5.45 -5.46
CA VAL A 68 7.55 4.43 -5.61
C VAL A 68 8.74 4.91 -6.44
N PHE A 69 8.52 5.83 -7.38
CA PHE A 69 9.58 6.39 -8.21
C PHE A 69 10.64 7.14 -7.40
N SER A 70 10.27 7.71 -6.25
CA SER A 70 11.19 8.43 -5.35
C SER A 70 12.11 7.50 -4.54
N TYR A 71 11.87 6.19 -4.61
CA TYR A 71 12.72 5.18 -3.96
C TYR A 71 13.83 4.64 -4.87
N ALA A 72 13.90 5.05 -6.15
CA ALA A 72 15.05 4.83 -7.02
C ALA A 72 16.08 5.94 -6.77
N ARG A 73 17.17 5.64 -6.06
CA ARG A 73 18.15 6.62 -5.58
C ARG A 73 19.58 6.15 -5.88
N PRO A 74 20.55 7.09 -6.08
CA PRO A 74 21.94 6.71 -6.33
C PRO A 74 22.60 5.88 -5.21
N ASP A 75 22.01 5.96 -4.00
CA ASP A 75 22.51 5.24 -2.82
C ASP A 75 21.90 3.83 -2.66
N ASN A 76 20.83 3.48 -3.39
CA ASN A 76 20.16 2.19 -3.27
C ASN A 76 19.96 1.40 -4.56
N VAL A 77 20.13 2.00 -5.76
CA VAL A 77 20.17 1.31 -7.04
C VAL A 77 21.45 1.65 -7.81
N ASP A 78 21.96 0.72 -8.61
CA ASP A 78 23.20 0.90 -9.39
C ASP A 78 22.90 1.41 -10.81
N ALA A 79 21.75 1.04 -11.38
CA ALA A 79 21.22 1.57 -12.63
C ALA A 79 19.69 1.53 -12.62
N ILE A 80 19.06 2.29 -13.52
CA ILE A 80 17.62 2.25 -13.72
C ILE A 80 17.27 2.07 -15.20
N LEU A 81 16.18 1.33 -15.40
CA LEU A 81 15.43 1.28 -16.65
C LEU A 81 14.18 2.17 -16.47
N VAL A 82 13.85 2.98 -17.46
CA VAL A 82 12.70 3.89 -17.36
C VAL A 82 11.86 3.79 -18.62
N ALA A 83 10.62 3.33 -18.49
CA ALA A 83 9.60 3.35 -19.55
C ALA A 83 8.97 4.75 -19.63
N ALA A 84 9.77 5.75 -20.03
CA ALA A 84 9.45 7.16 -19.85
C ALA A 84 8.20 7.61 -20.62
N ASP A 85 8.01 7.16 -21.88
CA ASP A 85 6.85 7.53 -22.67
C ASP A 85 5.57 6.81 -22.20
N CYS A 86 5.70 5.61 -21.58
CA CYS A 86 4.57 4.95 -20.92
C CYS A 86 4.13 5.74 -19.66
N ILE A 87 5.08 6.14 -18.82
CA ILE A 87 4.81 6.93 -17.61
C ILE A 87 4.29 8.32 -17.96
N GLY A 88 4.84 8.92 -19.01
CA GLY A 88 4.61 10.29 -19.43
C GLY A 88 3.60 10.47 -20.56
N CYS A 89 2.82 9.45 -20.95
CA CYS A 89 1.94 9.51 -22.12
C CYS A 89 0.82 10.57 -22.02
N LEU A 90 0.49 11.02 -20.82
CA LEU A 90 -0.54 12.03 -20.54
C LEU A 90 0.05 13.36 -20.00
N THR A 91 1.37 13.53 -20.04
CA THR A 91 2.04 14.73 -19.52
C THR A 91 2.90 15.40 -20.59
N THR A 92 3.32 16.63 -20.30
CA THR A 92 4.22 17.37 -21.20
C THR A 92 5.66 16.84 -21.11
N ARG A 93 6.41 17.00 -22.21
CA ARG A 93 7.84 16.64 -22.26
C ARG A 93 8.68 17.32 -21.17
N ASP A 94 8.36 18.58 -20.83
CA ASP A 94 9.05 19.30 -19.75
C ASP A 94 8.84 18.67 -18.38
N ARG A 95 7.64 18.13 -18.11
CA ARG A 95 7.33 17.42 -16.87
C ARG A 95 8.07 16.10 -16.80
N LEU A 96 8.17 15.38 -17.91
CA LEU A 96 8.93 14.15 -18.02
C LEU A 96 10.42 14.38 -17.80
N LEU A 97 10.99 15.43 -18.40
CA LEU A 97 12.37 15.82 -18.17
C LEU A 97 12.65 16.16 -16.71
N LYS A 98 11.73 16.84 -16.01
CA LYS A 98 11.85 17.09 -14.56
C LYS A 98 11.88 15.81 -13.75
N LEU A 99 11.08 14.80 -14.12
CA LEU A 99 11.18 13.49 -13.50
C LEU A 99 12.56 12.89 -13.73
N MET A 100 13.08 12.94 -14.95
CA MET A 100 14.41 12.40 -15.28
C MET A 100 15.55 13.11 -14.55
N GLU A 101 15.41 14.40 -14.27
CA GLU A 101 16.39 15.15 -13.47
C GLU A 101 16.54 14.60 -12.04
N THR A 102 15.50 14.00 -11.47
CA THR A 102 15.56 13.38 -10.13
C THR A 102 16.52 12.18 -10.09
N TYR A 103 16.79 11.56 -11.23
CA TYR A 103 17.69 10.40 -11.37
C TYR A 103 19.08 10.78 -11.84
N ARG A 104 19.42 12.06 -11.87
CA ARG A 104 20.73 12.53 -12.26
C ARG A 104 21.82 11.89 -11.42
N GLY A 105 22.77 11.22 -12.10
CA GLY A 105 23.85 10.48 -11.44
C GLY A 105 23.59 8.96 -11.30
N ILE A 106 22.42 8.47 -11.69
CA ILE A 106 22.14 7.05 -11.81
C ILE A 106 22.30 6.65 -13.29
N PRO A 107 23.10 5.63 -13.64
CA PRO A 107 23.14 5.08 -14.98
C PRO A 107 21.73 4.69 -15.44
N THR A 108 21.25 5.27 -16.55
CA THR A 108 19.86 5.18 -16.99
C THR A 108 19.77 4.69 -18.42
N ILE A 109 18.92 3.71 -18.67
CA ILE A 109 18.48 3.26 -20.00
C ILE A 109 16.99 3.56 -20.17
N LEU A 110 16.64 4.27 -21.23
CA LEU A 110 15.23 4.47 -21.59
C LEU A 110 14.71 3.21 -22.31
N VAL A 111 13.48 2.87 -22.02
CA VAL A 111 12.79 1.70 -22.59
C VAL A 111 11.54 2.19 -23.31
N ALA A 112 11.37 1.84 -24.58
CA ALA A 112 10.29 2.32 -25.45
C ALA A 112 10.17 3.85 -25.50
N SER A 113 11.27 4.58 -25.33
CA SER A 113 11.29 6.04 -25.19
C SER A 113 12.56 6.61 -25.77
N ARG A 114 12.49 7.84 -26.26
CA ARG A 114 13.65 8.57 -26.81
C ARG A 114 13.72 9.98 -26.23
N LEU A 115 14.65 10.20 -25.30
CA LEU A 115 14.98 11.53 -24.80
C LEU A 115 16.46 11.83 -25.08
N GLU A 116 16.75 13.06 -25.48
CA GLU A 116 18.11 13.48 -25.77
C GLU A 116 19.02 13.36 -24.53
N GLY A 117 20.21 12.82 -24.73
CA GLY A 117 21.19 12.62 -23.66
C GLY A 117 21.09 11.28 -22.93
N TYR A 118 20.12 10.42 -23.26
CA TYR A 118 19.96 9.11 -22.67
C TYR A 118 20.05 7.99 -23.72
N PRO A 119 20.86 6.92 -23.50
CA PRO A 119 20.81 5.72 -24.32
C PRO A 119 19.43 5.05 -24.15
N ASN A 120 18.93 4.48 -25.25
CA ASN A 120 17.60 3.88 -25.24
C ASN A 120 17.54 2.56 -26.00
N VAL A 121 16.54 1.76 -25.66
CA VAL A 121 16.07 0.62 -26.43
C VAL A 121 14.63 0.90 -26.85
N SER A 122 14.39 0.96 -28.16
CA SER A 122 13.11 1.33 -28.75
C SER A 122 12.76 0.41 -29.91
N TYR A 123 11.61 0.59 -30.53
CA TYR A 123 11.21 -0.13 -31.73
C TYR A 123 11.72 0.56 -33.00
N ASP A 124 12.01 -0.23 -34.02
CA ASP A 124 12.02 0.24 -35.39
C ASP A 124 10.58 0.25 -35.91
N ASN A 125 9.92 1.39 -35.75
CA ASN A 125 8.53 1.57 -36.19
C ASN A 125 8.37 1.39 -37.70
N ALA A 126 9.45 1.56 -38.48
CA ALA A 126 9.37 1.62 -39.94
C ALA A 126 9.14 0.24 -40.56
N SER A 127 9.86 -0.79 -40.14
CA SER A 127 9.81 -2.10 -40.80
C SER A 127 8.41 -2.67 -40.87
N GLY A 128 7.73 -2.83 -39.74
CA GLY A 128 6.40 -3.46 -39.75
C GLY A 128 5.31 -2.61 -40.35
N ILE A 129 5.34 -1.28 -40.19
CA ILE A 129 4.37 -0.37 -40.82
C ILE A 129 4.53 -0.43 -42.34
N ARG A 130 5.76 -0.39 -42.85
CA ARG A 130 6.03 -0.50 -44.27
C ARG A 130 5.50 -1.81 -44.83
N GLU A 131 5.79 -2.94 -44.20
CA GLU A 131 5.27 -4.25 -44.61
C GLU A 131 3.73 -4.27 -44.71
N GLY A 132 3.04 -3.75 -43.65
CA GLY A 132 1.59 -3.70 -43.62
C GLY A 132 0.98 -2.78 -44.69
N MET A 133 1.56 -1.59 -44.86
CA MET A 133 1.15 -0.63 -45.90
C MET A 133 1.42 -1.16 -47.31
N GLU A 134 2.59 -1.76 -47.56
CA GLU A 134 2.94 -2.39 -48.82
C GLU A 134 1.92 -3.50 -49.19
N TYR A 135 1.51 -4.29 -48.17
CA TYR A 135 0.49 -5.30 -48.37
C TYR A 135 -0.88 -4.68 -48.77
N LEU A 136 -1.30 -3.61 -48.08
CA LEU A 136 -2.54 -2.89 -48.40
C LEU A 136 -2.51 -2.29 -49.82
N ILE A 137 -1.39 -1.69 -50.20
CA ILE A 137 -1.24 -0.99 -51.49
C ILE A 137 -1.06 -1.98 -52.68
N ASN A 138 -0.15 -2.95 -52.53
CA ASN A 138 0.27 -3.79 -53.65
C ASN A 138 -0.53 -5.10 -53.78
N VAL A 139 -1.03 -5.64 -52.65
CA VAL A 139 -1.77 -6.93 -52.68
C VAL A 139 -3.27 -6.71 -52.64
N ILE A 140 -3.78 -5.83 -51.77
CA ILE A 140 -5.23 -5.54 -51.68
C ILE A 140 -5.62 -4.50 -52.73
N GLY A 141 -4.75 -3.54 -53.01
CA GLY A 141 -4.97 -2.51 -54.02
C GLY A 141 -5.58 -1.22 -53.48
N CYS A 142 -5.51 -0.98 -52.17
CA CYS A 142 -6.02 0.24 -51.53
C CYS A 142 -5.34 1.50 -52.04
N ARG A 143 -6.13 2.57 -52.23
CA ARG A 143 -5.68 3.89 -52.67
C ARG A 143 -6.20 5.01 -51.75
N ASN A 144 -7.30 4.78 -51.04
CA ASN A 144 -7.94 5.76 -50.16
C ASN A 144 -7.70 5.38 -48.70
N PHE A 145 -6.79 6.10 -48.07
CA PHE A 145 -6.33 5.80 -46.70
C PHE A 145 -6.84 6.83 -45.71
N GLY A 146 -7.19 6.36 -44.50
CA GLY A 146 -7.36 7.16 -43.30
C GLY A 146 -6.30 6.83 -42.27
N MET A 147 -6.08 7.73 -41.34
CA MET A 147 -5.23 7.47 -40.18
C MET A 147 -5.87 7.98 -38.90
N VAL A 148 -5.87 7.11 -37.88
CA VAL A 148 -6.18 7.49 -36.51
C VAL A 148 -4.84 7.56 -35.75
N GLY A 149 -4.33 8.79 -35.56
CA GLY A 149 -3.07 9.08 -34.95
C GLY A 149 -3.15 9.21 -33.43
N GLY A 150 -2.06 9.61 -32.81
CA GLY A 150 -1.95 9.91 -31.39
C GLY A 150 -1.47 11.32 -31.13
N PRO A 151 -1.28 11.70 -29.85
CA PRO A 151 -0.89 13.04 -29.44
C PRO A 151 0.41 13.51 -30.09
N ASP A 152 0.47 14.79 -30.41
CA ASP A 152 1.65 15.41 -31.05
C ASP A 152 2.91 15.33 -30.17
N ASP A 153 2.75 15.24 -28.84
CA ASP A 153 3.87 15.11 -27.89
C ASP A 153 4.40 13.66 -27.78
N ASN A 154 3.71 12.67 -28.35
CA ASN A 154 4.14 11.28 -28.32
C ASN A 154 5.06 10.97 -29.50
N TYR A 155 6.32 10.61 -29.19
CA TYR A 155 7.35 10.36 -30.21
C TYR A 155 6.95 9.23 -31.18
N ASP A 156 6.51 8.08 -30.67
CA ASP A 156 6.15 6.93 -31.51
C ASP A 156 4.94 7.24 -32.42
N ALA A 157 3.96 7.97 -31.90
CA ALA A 157 2.81 8.40 -32.68
C ALA A 157 3.22 9.28 -33.87
N GLN A 158 4.12 10.23 -33.63
CA GLN A 158 4.64 11.11 -34.67
C GLN A 158 5.52 10.37 -35.67
N GLU A 159 6.39 9.45 -35.21
CA GLU A 159 7.22 8.64 -36.09
C GLU A 159 6.35 7.72 -36.97
N ARG A 160 5.32 7.06 -36.41
CA ARG A 160 4.36 6.21 -37.14
C ARG A 160 3.58 7.01 -38.19
N LYS A 161 3.11 8.21 -37.84
CA LYS A 161 2.47 9.15 -38.77
C LYS A 161 3.39 9.52 -39.93
N LYS A 162 4.63 9.86 -39.64
CA LYS A 162 5.64 10.20 -40.63
C LYS A 162 5.90 9.05 -41.58
N ILE A 163 6.10 7.84 -41.06
CA ILE A 163 6.31 6.62 -41.87
C ILE A 163 5.10 6.35 -42.77
N PHE A 164 3.88 6.44 -42.26
CA PHE A 164 2.64 6.31 -43.02
C PHE A 164 2.59 7.28 -44.22
N LEU A 165 2.90 8.56 -44.00
CA LEU A 165 2.90 9.58 -45.05
C LEU A 165 4.05 9.33 -46.07
N GLU A 166 5.24 8.91 -45.61
CA GLU A 166 6.38 8.55 -46.46
C GLU A 166 6.00 7.41 -47.44
N VAL A 167 5.40 6.34 -46.90
CA VAL A 167 4.99 5.18 -47.75
C VAL A 167 3.95 5.57 -48.80
N LEU A 168 2.97 6.39 -48.43
CA LEU A 168 1.97 6.89 -49.41
C LEU A 168 2.65 7.73 -50.49
N ALA A 169 3.57 8.61 -50.13
CA ALA A 169 4.31 9.44 -51.08
C ALA A 169 5.18 8.61 -52.03
N GLU A 170 5.86 7.58 -51.55
CA GLU A 170 6.66 6.63 -52.35
C GLU A 170 5.83 5.91 -53.40
N HIS A 171 4.55 5.63 -53.05
CA HIS A 171 3.59 4.99 -53.99
C HIS A 171 2.76 6.00 -54.79
N HIS A 172 3.08 7.30 -54.72
CA HIS A 172 2.36 8.40 -55.41
C HIS A 172 0.86 8.45 -55.07
N ILE A 173 0.51 8.14 -53.81
CA ILE A 173 -0.86 8.23 -53.30
C ILE A 173 -0.98 9.55 -52.52
N GLU A 174 -1.89 10.41 -53.00
CA GLU A 174 -2.20 11.65 -52.29
C GLU A 174 -3.00 11.34 -51.02
N PHE A 175 -2.54 11.88 -49.88
CA PHE A 175 -3.25 11.74 -48.61
C PHE A 175 -4.13 12.96 -48.35
N ASN A 176 -5.44 12.70 -48.17
CA ASN A 176 -6.35 13.75 -47.71
C ASN A 176 -6.16 14.03 -46.22
N GLN A 177 -5.75 15.25 -45.88
CA GLN A 177 -5.52 15.65 -44.46
C GLN A 177 -6.80 15.58 -43.61
N GLU A 178 -8.00 15.67 -44.22
CA GLU A 178 -9.28 15.47 -43.53
C GLU A 178 -9.54 13.99 -43.16
N ALA A 179 -8.73 13.05 -43.68
CA ALA A 179 -8.75 11.64 -43.31
C ALA A 179 -7.78 11.30 -42.16
N TYR A 180 -7.20 12.32 -41.52
CA TYR A 180 -6.43 12.19 -40.26
C TYR A 180 -7.26 12.69 -39.10
N ILE A 181 -7.36 11.88 -38.03
CA ILE A 181 -7.89 12.30 -36.76
C ILE A 181 -6.89 11.93 -35.65
N GLU A 182 -6.84 12.78 -34.60
CA GLU A 182 -5.99 12.57 -33.45
C GLU A 182 -6.79 11.95 -32.32
N GLY A 183 -6.21 10.92 -31.66
CA GLY A 183 -6.72 10.29 -30.46
C GLY A 183 -5.74 10.40 -29.30
N ASN A 184 -6.13 9.88 -28.14
CA ASN A 184 -5.31 9.88 -26.90
C ASN A 184 -4.56 8.56 -26.67
N LEU A 185 -4.26 7.78 -27.74
CA LEU A 185 -3.68 6.43 -27.74
C LEU A 185 -4.62 5.31 -27.26
N SER A 186 -5.84 5.62 -26.86
CA SER A 186 -6.85 4.64 -26.45
C SER A 186 -8.17 4.85 -27.19
N GLU A 187 -8.59 6.11 -27.29
CA GLU A 187 -9.91 6.47 -27.86
C GLU A 187 -9.84 7.80 -28.59
N CYS A 188 -10.82 8.01 -29.45
CA CYS A 188 -11.09 9.27 -30.10
C CYS A 188 -12.51 9.75 -29.76
N SER A 189 -12.72 11.07 -29.85
CA SER A 189 -14.04 11.63 -29.65
C SER A 189 -15.00 11.18 -30.75
N GLN A 190 -16.29 11.09 -30.43
CA GLN A 190 -17.34 10.77 -31.40
C GLN A 190 -17.37 11.79 -32.54
N GLU A 191 -17.08 13.05 -32.24
CA GLU A 191 -17.02 14.12 -33.23
C GLU A 191 -15.87 13.90 -34.21
N SER A 192 -14.70 13.46 -33.75
CA SER A 192 -13.55 13.12 -34.60
C SER A 192 -13.90 11.98 -35.56
N TYR A 193 -14.56 10.93 -35.09
CA TYR A 193 -14.99 9.84 -35.94
C TYR A 193 -16.05 10.30 -36.97
N ASN A 194 -17.00 11.15 -36.57
CA ASN A 194 -17.96 11.72 -37.51
C ASN A 194 -17.25 12.51 -38.60
N CYS A 195 -16.30 13.35 -38.27
CA CYS A 195 -15.50 14.09 -39.26
C CYS A 195 -14.75 13.14 -40.20
N LEU A 196 -14.13 12.08 -39.69
CA LEU A 196 -13.38 11.13 -40.49
C LEU A 196 -14.26 10.48 -41.57
N PHE A 197 -15.39 9.90 -41.17
CA PHE A 197 -16.23 9.13 -42.09
C PHE A 197 -17.14 9.99 -42.99
N ASP A 198 -17.69 11.09 -42.44
CA ASP A 198 -18.61 11.95 -43.21
C ASP A 198 -17.88 12.72 -44.30
N ARG A 199 -16.61 13.06 -44.09
CA ARG A 199 -15.80 13.75 -45.11
C ARG A 199 -15.04 12.82 -46.03
N ASN A 200 -14.90 11.54 -45.65
CA ASN A 200 -14.17 10.54 -46.44
C ASN A 200 -15.00 9.25 -46.63
N PRO A 201 -16.09 9.30 -47.40
CA PRO A 201 -16.99 8.14 -47.54
C PRO A 201 -16.39 6.94 -48.30
N ASN A 202 -15.26 7.13 -48.97
CA ASN A 202 -14.63 6.10 -49.82
C ASN A 202 -13.33 5.54 -49.19
N LEU A 203 -13.20 5.56 -47.87
CA LEU A 203 -12.02 4.97 -47.22
C LEU A 203 -11.97 3.45 -47.47
N GLU A 204 -10.81 2.97 -47.90
CA GLU A 204 -10.52 1.56 -48.18
C GLU A 204 -9.68 0.92 -47.09
N ALA A 205 -8.82 1.73 -46.42
CA ALA A 205 -8.00 1.29 -45.31
C ALA A 205 -7.82 2.41 -44.27
N ILE A 206 -7.76 2.03 -42.99
CA ILE A 206 -7.40 2.93 -41.90
C ILE A 206 -6.22 2.32 -41.14
N VAL A 207 -5.17 3.14 -40.96
CA VAL A 207 -4.01 2.80 -40.12
C VAL A 207 -4.19 3.49 -38.78
N CYS A 208 -4.16 2.71 -37.72
CA CYS A 208 -4.27 3.21 -36.36
C CYS A 208 -2.89 3.26 -35.69
N VAL A 209 -2.69 4.28 -34.85
CA VAL A 209 -1.42 4.47 -34.15
C VAL A 209 -1.06 3.27 -33.29
N ASN A 210 -2.05 2.59 -32.70
CA ASN A 210 -1.89 1.36 -31.93
C ASN A 210 -3.17 0.50 -31.96
N ASP A 211 -3.14 -0.69 -31.37
CA ASP A 211 -4.26 -1.61 -31.33
C ASP A 211 -5.40 -1.12 -30.45
N ALA A 212 -5.12 -0.44 -29.33
CA ALA A 212 -6.17 0.09 -28.47
C ALA A 212 -7.07 1.08 -29.25
N THR A 213 -6.45 1.97 -30.00
CA THR A 213 -7.15 2.90 -30.88
C THR A 213 -7.91 2.18 -32.01
N ALA A 214 -7.33 1.13 -32.57
CA ALA A 214 -8.01 0.32 -33.63
C ALA A 214 -9.23 -0.42 -33.06
N LEU A 215 -9.15 -0.96 -31.85
CA LEU A 215 -10.28 -1.63 -31.19
C LEU A 215 -11.40 -0.65 -30.80
N ASN A 216 -11.04 0.56 -30.40
CA ASN A 216 -12.02 1.63 -30.20
C ASN A 216 -12.72 2.01 -31.50
N LEU A 217 -11.96 2.09 -32.61
CA LEU A 217 -12.51 2.29 -33.96
C LEU A 217 -13.49 1.17 -34.35
N TYR A 218 -13.27 -0.09 -33.94
CA TYR A 218 -14.20 -1.20 -34.21
C TYR A 218 -15.59 -0.93 -33.64
N GLY A 219 -15.68 -0.36 -32.44
CA GLY A 219 -16.94 0.06 -31.83
C GLY A 219 -17.69 1.12 -32.67
N GLU A 220 -16.94 2.05 -33.27
CA GLU A 220 -17.53 3.04 -34.19
C GLU A 220 -17.95 2.45 -35.51
N LEU A 221 -17.15 1.57 -36.10
CA LEU A 221 -17.48 0.87 -37.35
C LEU A 221 -18.74 0.02 -37.17
N GLN A 222 -18.89 -0.65 -36.03
CA GLN A 222 -20.12 -1.42 -35.71
C GLN A 222 -21.35 -0.52 -35.64
N ARG A 223 -21.26 0.68 -35.06
CA ARG A 223 -22.37 1.66 -35.03
C ARG A 223 -22.77 2.14 -36.41
N ARG A 224 -21.86 2.14 -37.38
CA ARG A 224 -22.06 2.55 -38.76
C ARG A 224 -22.39 1.37 -39.70
N ASP A 225 -22.51 0.15 -39.19
CA ASP A 225 -22.68 -1.11 -39.98
C ASP A 225 -21.56 -1.34 -41.01
N ILE A 226 -20.35 -0.83 -40.76
CA ILE A 226 -19.15 -1.06 -41.55
C ILE A 226 -18.39 -2.24 -40.98
N LYS A 227 -18.05 -3.23 -41.78
CA LYS A 227 -17.40 -4.47 -41.31
C LYS A 227 -15.92 -4.48 -41.65
N PRO A 228 -15.02 -4.44 -40.63
CA PRO A 228 -13.59 -4.64 -40.87
C PRO A 228 -13.32 -5.94 -41.63
N GLY A 229 -12.35 -5.94 -42.51
CA GLY A 229 -11.97 -7.10 -43.31
C GLY A 229 -12.91 -7.42 -44.48
N ARG A 230 -14.08 -6.77 -44.55
CA ARG A 230 -15.00 -6.89 -45.69
C ARG A 230 -15.19 -5.56 -46.43
N ASP A 231 -15.51 -4.51 -45.68
CA ASP A 231 -15.86 -3.20 -46.28
C ASP A 231 -14.66 -2.23 -46.16
N ILE A 232 -13.81 -2.40 -45.15
CA ILE A 232 -12.63 -1.58 -44.90
C ILE A 232 -11.52 -2.43 -44.27
N SER A 233 -10.26 -2.18 -44.60
CA SER A 233 -9.09 -2.80 -43.98
C SER A 233 -8.59 -1.97 -42.83
N ILE A 234 -8.27 -2.60 -41.70
CA ILE A 234 -7.74 -1.91 -40.48
C ILE A 234 -6.40 -2.50 -40.11
N LEU A 235 -5.38 -1.61 -39.96
CA LEU A 235 -4.05 -1.95 -39.50
C LEU A 235 -3.83 -1.31 -38.12
N GLY A 236 -3.49 -2.12 -37.10
CA GLY A 236 -3.06 -1.69 -35.80
C GLY A 236 -1.54 -1.72 -35.61
N PHE A 237 -1.10 -1.50 -34.38
CA PHE A 237 0.29 -1.62 -33.92
C PHE A 237 0.28 -2.12 -32.48
N ASP A 238 1.29 -2.85 -32.03
CA ASP A 238 1.57 -3.50 -30.75
C ASP A 238 1.30 -5.01 -30.75
N ASP A 239 0.40 -5.51 -31.58
CA ASP A 239 0.00 -6.93 -31.64
C ASP A 239 -0.50 -7.44 -30.27
N SER A 240 -1.37 -6.65 -29.68
CA SER A 240 -1.95 -6.89 -28.35
C SER A 240 -2.83 -8.15 -28.32
N LEU A 241 -3.07 -8.68 -27.11
CA LEU A 241 -4.01 -9.78 -26.91
C LEU A 241 -5.44 -9.38 -27.36
N GLY A 242 -5.82 -8.11 -27.17
CA GLY A 242 -7.08 -7.56 -27.66
C GLY A 242 -7.21 -7.65 -29.18
N ALA A 243 -6.13 -7.41 -29.93
CA ALA A 243 -6.11 -7.52 -31.40
C ALA A 243 -6.41 -8.95 -31.87
N THR A 244 -5.91 -9.97 -31.19
CA THR A 244 -6.17 -11.37 -31.55
C THR A 244 -7.58 -11.83 -31.24
N ARG A 245 -8.18 -11.29 -30.17
CA ARG A 245 -9.54 -11.63 -29.70
C ARG A 245 -10.63 -10.77 -30.34
N ALA A 246 -10.25 -9.75 -31.08
CA ALA A 246 -11.20 -8.90 -31.79
C ALA A 246 -12.03 -9.71 -32.84
N ASN A 247 -13.21 -9.21 -33.19
CA ASN A 247 -14.04 -9.82 -34.19
C ASN A 247 -14.35 -8.80 -35.33
N PRO A 248 -13.74 -8.98 -36.55
CA PRO A 248 -12.70 -9.97 -36.85
C PRO A 248 -11.33 -9.68 -36.18
N PRO A 249 -10.43 -10.69 -36.03
CA PRO A 249 -9.10 -10.48 -35.50
C PRO A 249 -8.33 -9.39 -36.24
N LEU A 250 -7.70 -8.47 -35.51
CA LEU A 250 -7.04 -7.28 -36.03
C LEU A 250 -5.66 -7.61 -36.62
N SER A 251 -5.41 -7.23 -37.87
CA SER A 251 -4.06 -7.18 -38.44
C SER A 251 -3.26 -6.08 -37.77
N SER A 252 -2.08 -6.39 -37.31
CA SER A 252 -1.29 -5.46 -36.51
C SER A 252 0.21 -5.55 -36.80
N VAL A 253 0.97 -4.56 -36.39
CA VAL A 253 2.43 -4.61 -36.38
C VAL A 253 2.87 -5.17 -35.04
N SER A 254 3.53 -6.33 -35.07
CA SER A 254 4.08 -6.97 -33.89
C SER A 254 5.36 -6.28 -33.47
N ALA A 255 5.32 -5.76 -32.26
CA ALA A 255 6.47 -5.20 -31.53
C ALA A 255 6.60 -6.00 -30.23
N SER A 256 7.71 -6.67 -30.01
CA SER A 256 7.87 -7.53 -28.82
C SER A 256 8.29 -6.73 -27.58
N PRO A 257 7.39 -6.43 -26.63
CA PRO A 257 7.76 -5.75 -25.38
C PRO A 257 8.74 -6.58 -24.56
N ALA A 258 8.60 -7.92 -24.60
CA ALA A 258 9.52 -8.81 -23.90
C ALA A 258 10.96 -8.71 -24.44
N ALA A 259 11.15 -8.67 -25.77
CA ALA A 259 12.48 -8.48 -26.36
C ALA A 259 13.06 -7.11 -25.99
N LEU A 260 12.20 -6.08 -25.92
CA LEU A 260 12.61 -4.73 -25.52
C LEU A 260 13.12 -4.71 -24.06
N GLY A 261 12.36 -5.27 -23.13
CA GLY A 261 12.75 -5.38 -21.71
C GLY A 261 14.03 -6.20 -21.53
N HIS A 262 14.15 -7.32 -22.24
CA HIS A 262 15.33 -8.17 -22.23
C HIS A 262 16.59 -7.39 -22.67
N GLN A 263 16.52 -6.71 -23.82
CA GLN A 263 17.63 -5.94 -24.35
C GLN A 263 17.97 -4.73 -23.46
N ALA A 264 16.99 -4.10 -22.85
CA ALA A 264 17.20 -2.95 -21.95
C ALA A 264 18.03 -3.35 -20.73
N LEU A 265 17.74 -4.50 -20.11
CA LEU A 265 18.54 -5.00 -18.98
C LEU A 265 19.99 -5.31 -19.41
N LEU A 266 20.19 -5.94 -20.56
CA LEU A 266 21.54 -6.19 -21.10
C LEU A 266 22.31 -4.88 -21.32
N SER A 267 21.64 -3.86 -21.86
CA SER A 267 22.22 -2.53 -22.07
C SER A 267 22.62 -1.87 -20.74
N ALA A 268 21.77 -1.97 -19.70
CA ALA A 268 22.09 -1.44 -18.37
C ALA A 268 23.30 -2.14 -17.75
N ILE A 269 23.41 -3.46 -17.88
CA ILE A 269 24.57 -4.23 -17.40
C ILE A 269 25.85 -3.84 -18.15
N ASN A 270 25.78 -3.62 -19.46
CA ASN A 270 26.91 -3.16 -20.25
C ASN A 270 27.35 -1.76 -19.83
N LEU A 271 26.40 -0.87 -19.55
CA LEU A 271 26.67 0.48 -19.04
C LEU A 271 27.39 0.43 -17.67
N LEU A 272 26.96 -0.45 -16.76
CA LEU A 272 27.61 -0.64 -15.45
C LEU A 272 29.02 -1.23 -15.57
N LYS A 273 29.30 -2.00 -16.64
CA LYS A 273 30.66 -2.50 -16.94
C LYS A 273 31.58 -1.46 -17.61
N GLY A 274 31.05 -0.23 -17.79
CA GLY A 274 31.78 0.88 -18.43
C GLY A 274 31.90 0.73 -19.94
N GLN A 275 31.05 -0.09 -20.57
CA GLN A 275 30.96 -0.21 -22.02
C GLN A 275 30.15 0.96 -22.60
N GLU A 276 30.52 1.43 -23.76
CA GLU A 276 29.71 2.40 -24.48
C GLU A 276 28.38 1.75 -24.94
N VAL A 277 27.28 2.30 -24.54
CA VAL A 277 25.96 1.80 -24.92
C VAL A 277 25.37 2.73 -25.97
N VAL A 278 25.17 2.21 -27.17
CA VAL A 278 24.50 2.89 -28.27
C VAL A 278 22.98 2.59 -28.17
N SER A 279 22.17 3.55 -28.57
CA SER A 279 20.70 3.33 -28.71
C SER A 279 20.41 2.21 -29.71
N ILE A 280 19.49 1.33 -29.37
CA ILE A 280 19.13 0.13 -30.13
C ILE A 280 17.67 0.23 -30.55
N ALA A 281 17.40 0.03 -31.85
CA ALA A 281 16.06 -0.12 -32.40
C ALA A 281 15.79 -1.59 -32.73
N LEU A 282 14.80 -2.21 -32.12
CA LEU A 282 14.43 -3.60 -32.37
C LEU A 282 13.45 -3.67 -33.56
N PRO A 283 13.63 -4.63 -34.48
CA PRO A 283 12.78 -4.73 -35.65
C PRO A 283 11.35 -5.10 -35.26
N THR A 284 10.38 -4.49 -35.96
CA THR A 284 8.96 -4.85 -35.92
C THR A 284 8.58 -5.61 -37.19
N ARG A 285 7.47 -6.33 -37.17
CA ARG A 285 6.96 -7.06 -38.31
C ARG A 285 5.44 -6.97 -38.46
N PHE A 286 4.96 -7.03 -39.67
CA PHE A 286 3.53 -7.08 -39.94
C PHE A 286 2.95 -8.49 -39.71
N VAL A 287 1.81 -8.57 -39.01
CA VAL A 287 1.03 -9.77 -38.74
C VAL A 287 -0.35 -9.61 -39.37
N ARG A 288 -0.58 -10.32 -40.45
CA ARG A 288 -1.85 -10.30 -41.15
C ARG A 288 -2.91 -11.14 -40.44
N ARG A 289 -4.10 -10.57 -40.23
CA ARG A 289 -5.31 -11.24 -39.72
C ARG A 289 -6.53 -10.87 -40.56
N ALA A 290 -7.72 -11.17 -40.04
CA ALA A 290 -8.96 -11.05 -40.77
C ALA A 290 -9.53 -9.61 -40.89
N SER A 291 -8.87 -8.60 -40.32
CA SER A 291 -9.26 -7.19 -40.50
C SER A 291 -8.87 -6.59 -41.86
N PHE A 292 -8.10 -7.32 -42.65
CA PHE A 292 -7.80 -6.93 -44.03
C PHE A 292 -8.77 -7.55 -45.00
N CYS A 293 -9.26 -6.78 -45.96
CA CYS A 293 -10.11 -7.26 -47.02
C CYS A 293 -9.41 -8.35 -47.84
N ASN A 294 -10.19 -9.30 -48.39
CA ASN A 294 -9.61 -10.37 -49.20
C ASN A 294 -8.97 -9.80 -50.47
N ALA A 295 -7.72 -10.18 -50.70
CA ALA A 295 -7.07 -9.89 -51.97
C ALA A 295 -7.87 -10.53 -53.12
N PRO A 296 -8.00 -9.86 -54.30
CA PRO A 296 -8.60 -10.48 -55.46
C PRO A 296 -7.83 -11.76 -55.79
N VAL A 297 -8.56 -12.88 -55.91
CA VAL A 297 -7.96 -14.20 -56.19
C VAL A 297 -7.44 -14.17 -57.64
N ASN A 298 -6.17 -13.84 -57.81
CA ASN A 298 -5.49 -14.05 -59.10
C ASN A 298 -5.13 -15.53 -59.22
N GLY A 299 -5.87 -16.23 -60.08
CA GLY A 299 -5.67 -17.64 -60.36
C GLY A 299 -4.26 -17.96 -60.86
N GLY A 300 -3.63 -18.91 -60.21
CA GLY A 300 -2.65 -19.79 -60.87
C GLY A 300 -1.19 -19.44 -60.72
N GLN A 301 -0.56 -19.94 -59.65
CA GLN A 301 0.81 -20.44 -59.77
C GLN A 301 0.88 -21.90 -59.33
N ALA A 302 1.30 -22.78 -60.23
CA ALA A 302 1.42 -24.21 -60.04
C ALA A 302 2.46 -24.55 -58.96
N VAL A 303 2.02 -25.33 -57.97
CA VAL A 303 2.83 -25.79 -56.83
C VAL A 303 3.87 -26.80 -57.31
N SER A 304 5.14 -26.49 -57.17
CA SER A 304 6.22 -27.43 -57.37
C SER A 304 6.63 -28.07 -56.03
N ARG A 305 6.47 -29.40 -55.94
CA ARG A 305 6.96 -30.36 -54.91
C ARG A 305 6.58 -30.06 -53.45
N VAL A 306 5.79 -30.94 -52.87
CA VAL A 306 5.14 -30.90 -51.55
C VAL A 306 6.14 -30.65 -50.36
N SER A 307 7.33 -31.21 -50.39
CA SER A 307 8.30 -31.08 -49.32
C SER A 307 8.93 -29.69 -49.14
N HIS A 308 8.77 -28.82 -50.20
CA HIS A 308 9.16 -27.41 -50.08
C HIS A 308 7.98 -26.48 -49.79
N ALA A 309 6.74 -26.97 -49.86
CA ALA A 309 5.52 -26.18 -49.64
C ALA A 309 5.08 -26.21 -48.17
N ILE A 310 5.47 -27.23 -47.39
CA ILE A 310 5.12 -27.40 -45.98
C ILE A 310 6.42 -27.58 -45.20
N ASP A 311 7.03 -26.49 -44.79
CA ASP A 311 8.20 -26.48 -43.87
C ASP A 311 7.74 -26.32 -42.42
N SER A 312 7.92 -27.39 -41.64
CA SER A 312 7.50 -27.41 -40.24
C SER A 312 8.14 -26.33 -39.36
N GLU A 313 9.37 -25.91 -39.67
CA GLU A 313 10.05 -24.86 -38.90
C GLU A 313 9.45 -23.49 -39.24
N SER A 314 9.18 -23.21 -40.49
CA SER A 314 8.52 -21.95 -40.92
C SER A 314 7.13 -21.81 -40.32
N PHE A 315 6.32 -22.91 -40.31
CA PHE A 315 4.99 -22.91 -39.69
C PHE A 315 5.08 -22.75 -38.17
N PHE A 316 6.05 -23.40 -37.53
CA PHE A 316 6.26 -23.22 -36.11
C PHE A 316 6.59 -21.77 -35.76
N ASP A 317 7.50 -21.16 -36.46
CA ASP A 317 7.89 -19.76 -36.24
C ASP A 317 6.76 -18.78 -36.53
N GLU A 318 5.84 -19.12 -37.42
CA GLU A 318 4.65 -18.33 -37.70
C GLU A 318 3.62 -18.44 -36.55
N ILE A 319 3.39 -19.64 -36.03
CA ILE A 319 2.40 -19.90 -34.96
C ILE A 319 2.86 -19.28 -33.66
N PHE A 320 4.16 -19.43 -33.35
CA PHE A 320 4.75 -18.98 -32.07
C PHE A 320 5.57 -17.69 -32.21
N TYR A 321 5.26 -16.84 -33.16
CA TYR A 321 6.01 -15.65 -33.54
C TYR A 321 6.18 -14.63 -32.41
N ARG A 322 5.30 -14.63 -31.39
CA ARG A 322 5.35 -13.72 -30.25
C ARG A 322 6.52 -13.98 -29.33
N TYR A 323 7.09 -15.17 -29.38
CA TYR A 323 8.15 -15.58 -28.50
C TYR A 323 9.49 -15.48 -29.21
N ASP A 324 10.33 -14.54 -28.78
CA ASP A 324 11.68 -14.41 -29.31
C ASP A 324 12.46 -15.69 -29.03
N ARG A 325 13.03 -16.25 -30.10
CA ARG A 325 13.85 -17.47 -30.05
C ARG A 325 14.98 -17.39 -29.02
N ALA A 326 15.58 -16.21 -28.82
CA ALA A 326 16.67 -16.01 -27.88
C ALA A 326 16.21 -15.95 -26.42
N ALA A 327 15.01 -15.45 -26.16
CA ALA A 327 14.47 -15.25 -24.81
C ALA A 327 13.69 -16.46 -24.25
N TYR A 328 13.06 -17.25 -25.16
CA TYR A 328 12.17 -18.35 -24.78
C TYR A 328 12.63 -19.72 -25.28
N VAL A 329 13.93 -19.95 -25.40
CA VAL A 329 14.51 -21.21 -25.95
C VAL A 329 14.03 -22.42 -25.17
N GLU A 330 14.02 -22.36 -23.85
CA GLU A 330 13.69 -23.50 -23.00
C GLU A 330 12.18 -23.79 -23.01
N GLU A 331 11.35 -22.75 -23.02
CA GLU A 331 9.89 -22.84 -23.04
C GLU A 331 9.35 -23.33 -24.39
N LEU A 332 9.95 -22.88 -25.49
CA LEU A 332 9.54 -23.26 -26.86
C LEU A 332 10.11 -24.63 -27.30
N LYS A 333 11.14 -25.12 -26.65
CA LYS A 333 11.78 -26.39 -27.03
C LYS A 333 10.82 -27.58 -26.97
N PRO A 334 10.04 -27.83 -25.88
CA PRO A 334 9.07 -28.91 -25.84
C PRO A 334 7.98 -28.78 -26.93
N LEU A 335 7.52 -27.55 -27.18
CA LEU A 335 6.53 -27.26 -28.22
C LEU A 335 7.07 -27.60 -29.62
N ARG A 336 8.32 -27.21 -29.91
CA ARG A 336 8.99 -27.49 -31.19
C ARG A 336 9.23 -28.99 -31.36
N GLU A 337 9.67 -29.69 -30.32
CA GLU A 337 9.88 -31.14 -30.32
C GLU A 337 8.59 -31.92 -30.52
N ALA A 338 7.42 -31.41 -30.06
CA ALA A 338 6.12 -32.04 -30.26
C ALA A 338 5.48 -31.66 -31.61
N PHE A 339 5.65 -30.43 -32.10
CA PHE A 339 5.09 -29.95 -33.36
C PHE A 339 5.66 -30.66 -34.60
N LYS A 340 6.97 -30.84 -34.65
CA LYS A 340 7.67 -31.43 -35.80
C LYS A 340 7.20 -32.85 -36.12
N PRO A 341 7.04 -33.80 -35.19
CA PRO A 341 6.46 -35.11 -35.43
C PRO A 341 5.02 -35.04 -35.94
N LEU A 342 4.22 -34.10 -35.42
CA LEU A 342 2.81 -33.91 -35.87
C LEU A 342 2.75 -33.55 -37.35
N ILE A 343 3.48 -32.53 -37.77
CA ILE A 343 3.48 -32.10 -39.18
C ILE A 343 4.06 -33.19 -40.10
N ASN A 344 5.16 -33.83 -39.67
CA ASN A 344 5.75 -34.95 -40.44
C ASN A 344 4.77 -36.13 -40.61
N SER A 345 3.99 -36.47 -39.55
CA SER A 345 2.98 -37.54 -39.61
C SER A 345 1.85 -37.21 -40.57
N ILE A 346 1.43 -35.94 -40.62
CA ILE A 346 0.40 -35.46 -41.58
C ILE A 346 0.93 -35.54 -43.01
N ILE A 347 2.16 -35.03 -43.27
CA ILE A 347 2.77 -35.05 -44.61
C ILE A 347 2.97 -36.50 -45.08
N HIS A 348 3.52 -37.36 -44.21
CA HIS A 348 3.77 -38.76 -44.54
C HIS A 348 2.48 -39.53 -44.89
N ARG A 349 1.38 -39.24 -44.17
CA ARG A 349 0.08 -39.88 -44.42
C ARG A 349 -0.53 -39.50 -45.77
N PHE A 350 -0.41 -38.23 -46.16
CA PHE A 350 -1.17 -37.68 -47.27
C PHE A 350 -0.35 -37.24 -48.48
N ALA A 351 0.97 -37.13 -48.40
CA ALA A 351 1.83 -36.65 -49.45
C ALA A 351 2.77 -37.73 -50.05
N ASP A 352 3.04 -38.83 -49.34
CA ASP A 352 3.92 -39.92 -49.80
C ASP A 352 3.13 -41.10 -50.41
N ASP A 353 3.54 -41.56 -51.59
CA ASP A 353 2.84 -42.58 -52.38
C ASP A 353 3.02 -44.05 -51.92
N GLY A 354 3.46 -44.32 -50.73
CA GLY A 354 3.87 -45.70 -50.55
C GLY A 354 3.71 -46.40 -49.22
N GLN A 355 3.59 -45.78 -48.08
CA GLN A 355 3.36 -46.48 -46.82
C GLN A 355 2.49 -45.69 -45.86
N SER A 356 1.30 -46.20 -45.63
CA SER A 356 0.30 -45.58 -44.75
C SER A 356 0.77 -45.59 -43.29
N ALA A 357 1.19 -44.43 -42.76
CA ALA A 357 1.25 -44.27 -41.32
C ALA A 357 -0.18 -44.42 -40.74
N PRO A 358 -0.39 -45.15 -39.64
CA PRO A 358 -1.71 -45.33 -39.06
C PRO A 358 -2.29 -43.99 -38.59
N ALA A 359 -3.55 -43.71 -38.90
CA ALA A 359 -4.23 -42.46 -38.51
C ALA A 359 -4.13 -42.18 -36.97
N GLY A 360 -4.02 -43.23 -36.14
CA GLY A 360 -3.77 -43.11 -34.70
C GLY A 360 -2.47 -42.43 -34.34
N ASN A 361 -1.47 -42.38 -35.22
CA ASN A 361 -0.22 -41.71 -34.93
C ASN A 361 -0.36 -40.18 -35.00
N ILE A 362 -1.20 -39.65 -35.92
CA ILE A 362 -1.45 -38.18 -36.02
C ILE A 362 -2.13 -37.65 -34.76
N MET A 363 -3.15 -38.34 -34.26
CA MET A 363 -3.86 -37.94 -33.04
C MET A 363 -2.96 -38.02 -31.82
N THR A 364 -2.11 -39.04 -31.68
CA THR A 364 -1.15 -39.14 -30.59
C THR A 364 -0.11 -38.00 -30.64
N CYS A 365 0.36 -37.61 -31.82
CA CYS A 365 1.26 -36.47 -31.97
C CYS A 365 0.55 -35.14 -31.64
N LEU A 366 -0.73 -35.01 -32.02
CA LEU A 366 -1.54 -33.85 -31.68
C LEU A 366 -1.75 -33.74 -30.17
N ASP A 367 -2.14 -34.85 -29.52
CA ASP A 367 -2.32 -34.88 -28.07
C ASP A 367 -1.01 -34.51 -27.32
N ALA A 368 0.13 -35.01 -27.80
CA ALA A 368 1.45 -34.64 -27.26
C ALA A 368 1.75 -33.14 -27.45
N PHE A 369 1.41 -32.57 -28.61
CA PHE A 369 1.58 -31.14 -28.90
C PHE A 369 0.65 -30.26 -28.04
N LEU A 370 -0.61 -30.64 -27.87
CA LEU A 370 -1.56 -29.91 -27.02
C LEU A 370 -1.19 -30.00 -25.55
N SER A 371 -0.73 -31.19 -25.08
CA SER A 371 -0.36 -31.42 -23.67
C SER A 371 0.86 -30.62 -23.18
N VAL A 372 1.74 -30.17 -24.08
CA VAL A 372 2.86 -29.28 -23.72
C VAL A 372 2.49 -27.79 -23.76
N GLY A 373 1.19 -27.48 -23.80
CA GLY A 373 0.69 -26.10 -23.71
C GLY A 373 0.61 -25.35 -25.04
N ALA A 374 0.47 -26.05 -26.17
CA ALA A 374 0.40 -25.42 -27.47
C ALA A 374 -0.67 -24.32 -27.56
N VAL A 375 -1.81 -24.51 -26.91
CA VAL A 375 -2.93 -23.54 -26.87
C VAL A 375 -2.62 -22.32 -26.01
N GLN A 376 -1.79 -22.48 -24.97
CA GLN A 376 -1.40 -21.37 -24.10
C GLN A 376 -0.43 -20.40 -24.79
N TYR A 377 0.46 -20.93 -25.64
CA TYR A 377 1.50 -20.15 -26.30
C TYR A 377 1.15 -19.73 -27.73
N ALA A 378 0.22 -20.41 -28.40
CA ALA A 378 -0.16 -20.08 -29.76
C ALA A 378 -1.21 -18.96 -29.82
N ASP A 379 -1.11 -18.13 -30.87
CA ASP A 379 -2.28 -17.41 -31.37
C ASP A 379 -3.20 -18.42 -32.06
N ILE A 380 -4.35 -18.69 -31.45
CA ILE A 380 -5.27 -19.72 -31.92
C ILE A 380 -5.75 -19.46 -33.35
N GLY A 381 -5.98 -18.18 -33.70
CA GLY A 381 -6.38 -17.81 -35.06
C GLY A 381 -5.30 -18.20 -36.08
N ILE A 382 -4.03 -17.93 -35.75
CA ILE A 382 -2.88 -18.28 -36.60
C ILE A 382 -2.66 -19.80 -36.63
N LEU A 383 -2.80 -20.47 -35.49
CA LEU A 383 -2.70 -21.92 -35.38
C LEU A 383 -3.73 -22.61 -36.31
N LEU A 384 -5.00 -22.19 -36.25
CA LEU A 384 -6.06 -22.73 -37.11
C LEU A 384 -5.80 -22.40 -38.58
N GLN A 385 -5.40 -21.16 -38.90
CA GLN A 385 -5.05 -20.76 -40.28
C GLN A 385 -3.87 -21.57 -40.84
N ALA A 386 -2.86 -21.87 -40.03
CA ALA A 386 -1.73 -22.69 -40.42
C ALA A 386 -2.18 -24.11 -40.78
N PHE A 387 -3.01 -24.73 -39.94
CA PHE A 387 -3.60 -26.04 -40.25
C PHE A 387 -4.52 -26.02 -41.48
N GLU A 388 -5.30 -24.96 -41.63
CA GLU A 388 -6.15 -24.79 -42.81
C GLU A 388 -5.32 -24.70 -44.11
N ARG A 389 -4.22 -23.97 -44.11
CA ARG A 389 -3.31 -23.90 -45.27
C ARG A 389 -2.66 -25.25 -45.57
N ILE A 390 -2.28 -26.01 -44.54
CA ILE A 390 -1.76 -27.37 -44.71
C ILE A 390 -2.86 -28.27 -45.35
N GLU A 391 -4.10 -28.22 -44.86
CA GLU A 391 -5.22 -28.96 -45.41
C GLU A 391 -5.50 -28.60 -46.89
N GLN A 392 -5.54 -27.30 -47.20
CA GLN A 392 -5.76 -26.84 -48.59
C GLN A 392 -4.64 -27.29 -49.52
N THR A 393 -3.38 -27.18 -49.05
CA THR A 393 -2.23 -27.60 -49.83
C THR A 393 -2.26 -29.11 -50.15
N LEU A 394 -2.53 -29.91 -49.13
CA LEU A 394 -2.62 -31.37 -49.28
C LEU A 394 -3.85 -31.77 -50.12
N THR A 395 -4.98 -31.11 -49.99
CA THR A 395 -6.20 -31.34 -50.78
C THR A 395 -5.94 -31.07 -52.27
N ALA A 396 -5.23 -29.96 -52.59
CA ALA A 396 -4.89 -29.61 -53.96
C ALA A 396 -3.96 -30.61 -54.64
N LEU A 397 -3.23 -31.40 -53.90
CA LEU A 397 -2.23 -32.37 -54.37
C LEU A 397 -2.80 -33.80 -54.49
N GLN A 398 -4.00 -34.08 -53.91
CA GLN A 398 -4.61 -35.40 -53.92
C GLN A 398 -5.62 -35.54 -55.08
N PRO A 399 -5.34 -36.41 -56.08
CA PRO A 399 -6.30 -36.69 -57.14
C PRO A 399 -7.41 -37.67 -56.70
N ASP A 400 -7.23 -38.39 -55.62
CA ASP A 400 -8.14 -39.42 -55.13
C ASP A 400 -9.18 -38.83 -54.15
N VAL A 401 -10.45 -38.92 -54.51
CA VAL A 401 -11.59 -38.39 -53.72
C VAL A 401 -11.72 -39.06 -52.38
N ASP A 402 -11.45 -40.37 -52.28
CA ASP A 402 -11.53 -41.09 -50.99
C ASP A 402 -10.44 -40.62 -50.03
N LYS A 403 -9.22 -40.38 -50.52
CA LYS A 403 -8.13 -39.79 -49.72
C LYS A 403 -8.44 -38.36 -49.32
N VAL A 404 -9.07 -37.55 -50.15
CA VAL A 404 -9.54 -36.20 -49.80
C VAL A 404 -10.61 -36.26 -48.71
N CYS A 405 -11.52 -37.22 -48.73
CA CYS A 405 -12.52 -37.41 -47.68
C CYS A 405 -11.86 -37.82 -46.36
N GLU A 406 -10.86 -38.70 -46.38
CA GLU A 406 -10.08 -39.11 -45.24
C GLU A 406 -9.28 -37.92 -44.63
N LEU A 407 -8.60 -37.14 -45.49
CA LEU A 407 -7.85 -35.94 -45.11
C LEU A 407 -8.77 -34.95 -44.36
N ARG A 408 -9.94 -34.63 -44.90
CA ARG A 408 -10.93 -33.73 -44.28
C ARG A 408 -11.41 -34.27 -42.93
N ALA A 409 -11.63 -35.58 -42.82
CA ALA A 409 -12.02 -36.20 -41.56
C ALA A 409 -10.95 -36.07 -40.47
N VAL A 410 -9.68 -36.23 -40.85
CA VAL A 410 -8.53 -36.06 -39.95
C VAL A 410 -8.41 -34.59 -39.48
N PHE A 411 -8.46 -33.63 -40.43
CA PHE A 411 -8.41 -32.21 -40.07
C PHE A 411 -9.63 -31.74 -39.23
N SER A 412 -10.83 -32.26 -39.53
CA SER A 412 -11.99 -32.03 -38.64
C SER A 412 -11.77 -32.53 -37.22
N SER A 413 -11.00 -33.62 -37.07
CA SER A 413 -10.65 -34.14 -35.75
C SER A 413 -9.57 -33.28 -35.08
N ILE A 414 -8.57 -32.79 -35.86
CA ILE A 414 -7.56 -31.84 -35.35
C ILE A 414 -8.23 -30.58 -34.81
N TYR A 415 -9.10 -29.94 -35.59
CA TYR A 415 -9.82 -28.74 -35.19
C TYR A 415 -10.67 -28.95 -33.95
N ARG A 416 -11.40 -30.08 -33.86
CA ARG A 416 -12.20 -30.40 -32.66
C ARG A 416 -11.33 -30.58 -31.40
N ASN A 417 -10.16 -31.20 -31.53
CA ASN A 417 -9.26 -31.37 -30.36
C ASN A 417 -8.59 -30.05 -29.95
N ILE A 418 -8.23 -29.18 -30.92
CA ILE A 418 -7.73 -27.83 -30.60
C ILE A 418 -8.81 -27.03 -29.85
N ILE A 419 -10.06 -27.03 -30.38
CA ILE A 419 -11.18 -26.31 -29.73
C ILE A 419 -11.46 -26.88 -28.33
N ARG A 420 -11.45 -28.21 -28.16
CA ARG A 420 -11.64 -28.83 -26.86
C ARG A 420 -10.54 -28.44 -25.90
N SER A 421 -9.29 -28.44 -26.33
CA SER A 421 -8.17 -28.01 -25.50
C SER A 421 -8.27 -26.54 -25.09
N MET A 422 -8.87 -25.68 -25.94
CA MET A 422 -9.21 -24.30 -25.60
C MET A 422 -10.30 -24.21 -24.54
N ASP A 423 -11.37 -25.03 -24.69
CA ASP A 423 -12.46 -25.05 -23.71
C ASP A 423 -11.94 -25.51 -22.35
N ASP A 424 -11.13 -26.61 -22.32
CA ASP A 424 -10.49 -27.12 -21.11
C ASP A 424 -9.60 -26.05 -20.45
N GLU A 425 -8.77 -25.33 -21.21
CA GLU A 425 -7.93 -24.23 -20.71
C GLU A 425 -8.77 -23.07 -20.15
N THR A 426 -9.90 -22.74 -20.84
CA THR A 426 -10.82 -21.70 -20.40
C THR A 426 -11.53 -22.07 -19.10
N ASP A 427 -11.91 -23.35 -18.96
CA ASP A 427 -12.52 -23.90 -17.74
C ASP A 427 -11.51 -23.91 -16.58
N ASP A 428 -10.26 -24.31 -16.82
CA ASP A 428 -9.18 -24.26 -15.84
C ASP A 428 -8.89 -22.82 -15.39
N LEU A 429 -8.84 -21.88 -16.32
CA LEU A 429 -8.67 -20.46 -16.00
C LEU A 429 -9.85 -19.94 -15.18
N SER A 430 -11.08 -20.34 -15.53
CA SER A 430 -12.29 -19.96 -14.78
C SER A 430 -12.35 -20.60 -13.39
N ALA A 431 -11.78 -21.78 -13.22
CA ALA A 431 -11.66 -22.43 -11.92
C ALA A 431 -10.62 -21.71 -11.04
N ARG A 432 -9.45 -21.38 -11.59
CA ARG A 432 -8.42 -20.58 -10.91
C ARG A 432 -8.96 -19.23 -10.46
N ASN A 433 -9.64 -18.49 -11.35
CA ASN A 433 -10.26 -17.21 -11.02
C ASN A 433 -11.31 -17.32 -9.89
N ARG A 434 -12.03 -18.45 -9.79
CA ARG A 434 -12.97 -18.68 -8.69
C ARG A 434 -12.25 -18.94 -7.39
N GLU A 435 -11.20 -19.75 -7.38
CA GLU A 435 -10.36 -19.99 -6.21
C GLU A 435 -9.70 -18.70 -5.72
N GLU A 436 -9.15 -17.88 -6.62
CA GLU A 436 -8.59 -16.56 -6.30
C GLU A 436 -9.62 -15.63 -5.67
N ASN A 437 -10.83 -15.55 -6.23
CA ASN A 437 -11.90 -14.75 -5.63
C ASN A 437 -12.31 -15.23 -4.22
N ASP A 438 -12.25 -16.52 -3.95
CA ASP A 438 -12.52 -17.04 -2.61
C ASP A 438 -11.37 -16.75 -1.65
N PHE A 439 -10.12 -16.80 -2.11
CA PHE A 439 -8.96 -16.35 -1.33
C PHE A 439 -9.00 -14.84 -1.03
N ILE A 440 -9.40 -14.01 -1.99
CA ILE A 440 -9.60 -12.57 -1.78
C ILE A 440 -10.63 -12.31 -0.69
N LYS A 441 -11.75 -13.04 -0.69
CA LYS A 441 -12.77 -12.95 0.38
C LYS A 441 -12.19 -13.34 1.74
N LEU A 442 -11.46 -14.45 1.81
CA LEU A 442 -10.79 -14.90 3.03
C LEU A 442 -9.74 -13.90 3.51
N PHE A 443 -8.98 -13.29 2.60
CA PHE A 443 -8.05 -12.22 2.91
C PHE A 443 -8.77 -11.03 3.54
N ILE A 444 -9.87 -10.55 2.94
CA ILE A 444 -10.68 -9.45 3.48
C ILE A 444 -11.22 -9.81 4.87
N TYR A 445 -11.75 -11.02 5.07
CA TYR A 445 -12.19 -11.45 6.40
C TYR A 445 -11.05 -11.50 7.42
N GLY A 446 -9.86 -11.93 7.01
CA GLY A 446 -8.65 -11.94 7.83
C GLY A 446 -8.23 -10.54 8.29
N LEU A 447 -8.42 -9.51 7.45
CA LEU A 447 -8.10 -8.12 7.78
C LEU A 447 -8.91 -7.56 8.95
N PHE A 448 -10.12 -8.09 9.20
CA PHE A 448 -10.99 -7.66 10.30
C PHE A 448 -10.80 -8.46 11.59
N SER A 449 -10.00 -9.53 11.56
CA SER A 449 -9.74 -10.41 12.71
C SER A 449 -8.50 -10.03 13.53
N PHE A 450 -7.99 -8.81 13.38
CA PHE A 450 -6.85 -8.34 14.17
C PHE A 450 -7.21 -8.23 15.65
N GLU A 451 -6.70 -9.15 16.45
CA GLU A 451 -6.80 -9.07 17.90
C GLU A 451 -5.99 -7.88 18.41
N ARG A 452 -6.69 -6.99 19.11
CA ARG A 452 -6.22 -5.90 19.99
C ARG A 452 -4.77 -5.42 19.77
N GLY A 453 -4.46 -4.90 18.58
CA GLY A 453 -3.24 -4.13 18.32
C GLY A 453 -1.96 -4.68 18.94
N SER A 454 -1.40 -5.74 18.37
CA SER A 454 -0.05 -6.20 18.65
C SER A 454 0.79 -6.14 17.38
N ASP A 455 2.13 -6.04 17.51
CA ASP A 455 3.05 -6.14 16.36
C ASP A 455 2.86 -7.46 15.57
N GLN A 456 2.25 -8.47 16.19
CA GLN A 456 1.86 -9.72 15.54
C GLN A 456 0.82 -9.54 14.42
N SER A 457 0.09 -8.42 14.41
CA SER A 457 -0.84 -8.08 13.33
C SER A 457 -0.15 -7.94 11.98
N TYR A 458 1.11 -7.49 11.94
CA TYR A 458 1.89 -7.38 10.71
C TYR A 458 2.31 -8.74 10.15
N THR A 459 2.62 -9.72 11.00
CA THR A 459 2.91 -11.10 10.56
C THR A 459 1.66 -11.78 10.02
N ASN A 460 0.51 -11.57 10.66
CA ASN A 460 -0.77 -12.08 10.19
C ASN A 460 -1.12 -11.49 8.82
N LEU A 461 -0.84 -10.19 8.62
CA LEU A 461 -1.04 -9.52 7.34
C LEU A 461 -0.17 -10.14 6.23
N LEU A 462 1.12 -10.43 6.47
CA LEU A 462 1.96 -11.13 5.50
C LEU A 462 1.56 -12.59 5.29
N SER A 463 1.10 -13.28 6.34
CA SER A 463 0.63 -14.66 6.23
C SER A 463 -0.61 -14.79 5.35
N SER A 464 -1.45 -13.75 5.30
CA SER A 464 -2.64 -13.73 4.44
C SER A 464 -2.32 -13.67 2.94
N LEU A 465 -1.07 -13.47 2.55
CA LEU A 465 -0.59 -13.48 1.16
C LEU A 465 -0.21 -14.87 0.63
N ASN A 466 -0.53 -15.94 1.35
CA ASN A 466 -0.18 -17.32 0.95
C ASN A 466 -0.69 -17.71 -0.44
N TRP A 467 -1.86 -17.20 -0.82
CA TRP A 467 -2.51 -17.48 -2.10
C TRP A 467 -1.81 -16.85 -3.32
N LEU A 468 -0.95 -15.83 -3.10
CA LEU A 468 -0.24 -15.13 -4.17
C LEU A 468 1.05 -15.84 -4.63
N ASN A 469 1.38 -16.99 -4.09
CA ASN A 469 2.63 -17.72 -4.41
C ASN A 469 3.90 -16.86 -4.30
N ILE A 470 3.91 -15.93 -3.32
CA ILE A 470 5.04 -15.08 -3.02
C ILE A 470 5.92 -15.79 -2.00
N ASP A 471 7.18 -16.06 -2.34
CA ASP A 471 8.14 -16.70 -1.43
C ASP A 471 8.81 -15.69 -0.50
N ASN A 472 9.13 -14.50 -1.01
CA ASN A 472 9.80 -13.48 -0.23
C ASN A 472 8.98 -12.19 -0.23
N ALA A 473 8.76 -11.62 0.97
CA ALA A 473 8.11 -10.33 1.15
C ALA A 473 8.61 -9.60 2.40
N PHE A 474 8.71 -8.30 2.32
CA PHE A 474 9.21 -7.41 3.36
C PHE A 474 8.20 -6.29 3.57
N LEU A 475 7.60 -6.23 4.76
CA LEU A 475 6.59 -5.23 5.11
C LEU A 475 7.23 -4.09 5.90
N TYR A 476 7.34 -2.95 5.28
CA TYR A 476 7.85 -1.73 5.90
C TYR A 476 6.70 -0.79 6.27
N THR A 477 6.82 -0.14 7.43
CA THR A 477 5.95 0.97 7.83
C THR A 477 6.76 2.24 7.99
N PHE A 478 6.07 3.38 7.97
CA PHE A 478 6.65 4.65 8.39
C PHE A 478 6.47 4.83 9.91
N GLU A 479 7.28 5.69 10.52
CA GLU A 479 7.13 6.03 11.94
C GLU A 479 5.73 6.61 12.22
N LYS A 480 5.29 7.51 11.33
CA LYS A 480 3.92 8.04 11.28
C LYS A 480 3.44 8.04 9.84
N PRO A 481 2.15 7.84 9.59
CA PRO A 481 1.59 7.98 8.25
C PRO A 481 1.93 9.33 7.63
N ILE A 482 2.24 9.34 6.34
CA ILE A 482 2.66 10.54 5.60
C ILE A 482 1.50 11.02 4.75
N LEU A 483 1.08 12.27 4.95
CA LEU A 483 0.13 12.93 4.06
C LEU A 483 0.83 13.28 2.75
N HIS A 484 0.26 12.86 1.62
CA HIS A 484 0.74 13.19 0.29
C HIS A 484 -0.44 13.55 -0.60
N LEU A 485 -0.45 14.78 -1.09
CA LEU A 485 -1.51 15.31 -1.94
C LEU A 485 -1.13 15.21 -3.42
N ASN A 486 -2.16 15.12 -4.28
CA ASN A 486 -1.95 15.08 -5.72
C ASN A 486 -1.16 16.30 -6.21
N LYS A 487 -0.25 16.08 -7.16
CA LYS A 487 0.68 17.08 -7.75
C LYS A 487 1.79 17.60 -6.81
N GLU A 488 1.85 17.16 -5.57
CA GLU A 488 2.97 17.44 -4.68
C GLU A 488 4.16 16.51 -4.97
N GLN A 489 5.37 16.99 -4.77
CA GLN A 489 6.57 16.16 -4.87
C GLN A 489 6.73 15.35 -3.59
N PHE A 490 6.68 14.03 -3.71
CA PHE A 490 6.91 13.14 -2.59
C PHE A 490 8.40 13.04 -2.25
N THR A 491 8.72 13.17 -0.97
CA THR A 491 10.07 12.93 -0.45
C THR A 491 10.04 11.73 0.50
N PRO A 492 10.72 10.64 0.18
CA PRO A 492 10.70 9.45 1.01
C PRO A 492 11.40 9.68 2.35
N PRO A 493 10.94 9.05 3.45
CA PRO A 493 11.61 9.13 4.74
C PRO A 493 12.98 8.44 4.68
N ARG A 494 13.94 8.94 5.45
CA ARG A 494 15.30 8.36 5.51
C ARG A 494 15.34 7.01 6.22
N GLN A 495 14.40 6.77 7.12
CA GLN A 495 14.30 5.54 7.91
C GLN A 495 12.94 4.88 7.66
N LEU A 496 12.97 3.57 7.50
CA LEU A 496 11.84 2.69 7.34
C LEU A 496 11.82 1.69 8.50
N PHE A 497 10.64 1.19 8.85
CA PHE A 497 10.49 0.22 9.94
C PHE A 497 10.02 -1.12 9.36
N LEU A 498 10.93 -2.06 9.22
CA LEU A 498 10.64 -3.43 8.76
C LEU A 498 9.94 -4.20 9.88
N LYS A 499 8.63 -4.40 9.76
CA LYS A 499 7.78 -5.00 10.80
C LYS A 499 7.71 -6.52 10.72
N ALA A 500 7.60 -7.03 9.51
CA ALA A 500 7.49 -8.47 9.26
C ALA A 500 8.22 -8.84 7.98
N VAL A 501 8.72 -10.07 7.93
CA VAL A 501 9.37 -10.64 6.75
C VAL A 501 8.76 -12.01 6.45
N ARG A 502 8.64 -12.31 5.17
CA ARG A 502 8.36 -13.62 4.63
C ARG A 502 9.58 -14.07 3.84
N LEU A 503 10.12 -15.22 4.16
CA LEU A 503 11.30 -15.78 3.49
C LEU A 503 11.04 -17.25 3.18
N LYS A 504 11.12 -17.63 1.91
CA LYS A 504 10.83 -19.00 1.42
C LYS A 504 9.49 -19.53 1.93
N GLY A 505 8.48 -18.65 1.96
CA GLY A 505 7.14 -18.96 2.40
C GLY A 505 6.89 -18.85 3.92
N GLU A 506 7.94 -18.79 4.74
CA GLU A 506 7.79 -18.67 6.21
C GLU A 506 7.74 -17.21 6.64
N VAL A 507 6.75 -16.87 7.47
CA VAL A 507 6.54 -15.51 7.99
C VAL A 507 7.08 -15.38 9.39
N SER A 508 7.82 -14.32 9.65
CA SER A 508 8.36 -14.00 10.97
C SER A 508 8.29 -12.52 11.30
N MET A 509 8.16 -12.22 12.59
CA MET A 509 8.22 -10.86 13.11
C MET A 509 9.67 -10.41 13.20
N VAL A 510 9.93 -9.15 12.85
CA VAL A 510 11.26 -8.55 12.99
C VAL A 510 11.46 -8.06 14.42
N PRO A 511 12.52 -8.48 15.13
CA PRO A 511 12.83 -7.98 16.47
C PRO A 511 13.00 -6.45 16.49
N LEU A 512 12.51 -5.77 17.52
CA LEU A 512 12.50 -4.30 17.65
C LEU A 512 13.84 -3.64 17.32
N LEU A 513 14.94 -4.22 17.80
CA LEU A 513 16.31 -3.71 17.56
C LEU A 513 16.77 -3.80 16.10
N LYS A 514 16.06 -4.57 15.26
CA LYS A 514 16.37 -4.76 13.83
C LYS A 514 15.32 -4.17 12.90
N GLN A 515 14.29 -3.54 13.45
CA GLN A 515 13.20 -2.98 12.64
C GLN A 515 13.62 -1.74 11.85
N THR A 516 14.51 -0.91 12.39
CA THR A 516 14.95 0.31 11.72
C THR A 516 15.89 -0.02 10.58
N VAL A 517 15.48 0.32 9.37
CA VAL A 517 16.23 0.11 8.13
C VAL A 517 16.40 1.47 7.43
N PRO A 518 17.64 1.90 7.15
CA PRO A 518 17.86 3.11 6.36
C PRO A 518 17.41 2.87 4.90
N ILE A 519 16.97 3.92 4.23
CA ILE A 519 16.43 3.83 2.86
C ILE A 519 17.46 3.26 1.86
N GLU A 520 18.74 3.46 2.13
CA GLU A 520 19.85 2.94 1.34
C GLU A 520 19.91 1.40 1.34
N GLU A 521 19.36 0.77 2.38
CA GLU A 521 19.33 -0.68 2.57
C GLU A 521 17.97 -1.30 2.19
N LEU A 522 17.04 -0.54 1.61
CA LEU A 522 15.69 -1.01 1.27
C LEU A 522 15.71 -2.29 0.44
N TYR A 523 16.60 -2.38 -0.54
CA TYR A 523 16.70 -3.50 -1.49
C TYR A 523 17.82 -4.52 -1.15
N CYS A 524 18.50 -4.33 -0.02
CA CYS A 524 19.58 -5.22 0.44
C CYS A 524 19.61 -5.27 1.99
N ASN A 525 18.46 -5.42 2.62
CA ASN A 525 18.35 -5.45 4.08
C ASN A 525 18.97 -6.72 4.68
N ASN A 526 19.19 -6.71 6.01
CA ASN A 526 19.88 -7.80 6.73
C ASN A 526 19.15 -9.17 6.73
N PHE A 527 17.95 -9.27 6.17
CA PHE A 527 17.17 -10.50 6.05
C PHE A 527 17.29 -11.11 4.64
N MET A 528 17.82 -10.38 3.68
CA MET A 528 18.05 -10.86 2.31
C MET A 528 19.39 -11.59 2.22
N ASP A 529 19.40 -12.75 1.56
CA ASP A 529 20.68 -13.45 1.27
C ASP A 529 21.43 -12.72 0.15
N PRO A 530 22.62 -12.18 0.40
CA PRO A 530 23.37 -11.45 -0.61
C PRO A 530 23.83 -12.33 -1.79
N LYS A 531 23.69 -13.66 -1.70
CA LYS A 531 24.01 -14.61 -2.78
C LYS A 531 22.83 -14.88 -3.71
N GLU A 532 21.60 -14.63 -3.27
CA GLU A 532 20.40 -14.83 -4.07
C GLU A 532 20.18 -13.68 -5.05
N ASN A 533 19.56 -13.97 -6.20
CA ASN A 533 19.11 -12.99 -7.18
C ASN A 533 17.62 -12.76 -6.96
N TYR A 534 17.26 -11.58 -6.50
CA TYR A 534 15.87 -11.24 -6.24
C TYR A 534 15.22 -10.57 -7.45
N ARG A 535 13.93 -10.85 -7.64
CA ARG A 535 13.04 -10.25 -8.65
C ARG A 535 11.86 -9.66 -7.92
N LEU A 536 12.00 -8.42 -7.53
CA LEU A 536 11.10 -7.78 -6.58
C LEU A 536 10.21 -6.76 -7.27
N VAL A 537 9.07 -6.51 -6.64
CA VAL A 537 8.22 -5.35 -6.90
C VAL A 537 8.10 -4.53 -5.63
N LEU A 538 8.13 -3.22 -5.77
CA LEU A 538 7.90 -2.26 -4.69
C LEU A 538 6.50 -1.68 -4.81
N LEU A 539 5.65 -1.93 -3.83
CA LEU A 539 4.27 -1.46 -3.79
C LEU A 539 4.06 -0.48 -2.62
N PRO A 540 3.46 0.70 -2.84
CA PRO A 540 3.17 1.65 -1.78
C PRO A 540 1.91 1.20 -1.04
N LEU A 541 1.90 1.31 0.29
CA LEU A 541 0.76 1.00 1.12
C LEU A 541 0.08 2.30 1.56
N PHE A 542 -1.09 2.59 0.98
CA PHE A 542 -1.82 3.82 1.25
C PHE A 542 -3.32 3.60 1.48
N SER A 543 -3.96 4.57 2.12
CA SER A 543 -5.40 4.63 2.27
C SER A 543 -5.84 6.09 2.16
N GLY A 544 -6.47 6.45 1.05
CA GLY A 544 -6.74 7.84 0.69
C GLY A 544 -5.46 8.64 0.45
N GLU A 545 -5.35 9.79 1.06
CA GLU A 545 -4.19 10.69 0.96
C GLU A 545 -3.02 10.29 1.86
N MET A 546 -3.18 9.24 2.68
CA MET A 546 -2.19 8.83 3.67
C MET A 546 -1.42 7.61 3.22
N LEU A 547 -0.10 7.74 3.19
CA LEU A 547 0.85 6.65 3.00
C LEU A 547 1.23 6.05 4.36
N HIS A 548 1.14 4.73 4.48
CA HIS A 548 1.39 3.99 5.72
C HIS A 548 2.70 3.19 5.70
N GLY A 549 3.17 2.82 4.52
CA GLY A 549 4.37 2.01 4.38
C GLY A 549 4.61 1.53 2.97
N LEU A 550 5.39 0.44 2.84
CA LEU A 550 5.77 -0.20 1.60
C LEU A 550 5.71 -1.72 1.74
N LEU A 551 5.30 -2.39 0.68
CA LEU A 551 5.50 -3.81 0.50
C LEU A 551 6.55 -4.03 -0.58
N LEU A 552 7.64 -4.70 -0.23
CA LEU A 552 8.64 -5.19 -1.18
C LEU A 552 8.50 -6.71 -1.24
N CYS A 553 8.13 -7.28 -2.39
CA CYS A 553 7.89 -8.71 -2.50
C CYS A 553 8.32 -9.26 -3.86
N ASP A 554 8.38 -10.60 -3.98
CA ASP A 554 8.62 -11.24 -5.27
C ASP A 554 7.53 -10.86 -6.27
N LEU A 555 7.92 -10.63 -7.51
CA LEU A 555 6.97 -10.39 -8.60
C LEU A 555 6.50 -11.73 -9.18
N ALA A 556 5.48 -12.30 -8.57
CA ALA A 556 4.78 -13.49 -9.04
C ALA A 556 3.69 -13.12 -10.07
N ASP A 557 3.19 -14.10 -10.84
CA ASP A 557 2.13 -13.86 -11.85
C ASP A 557 0.85 -13.28 -11.23
N SER A 558 0.47 -13.75 -10.05
CA SER A 558 -0.65 -13.22 -9.28
C SER A 558 -0.51 -11.74 -8.90
N VAL A 559 0.72 -11.24 -8.73
CA VAL A 559 0.95 -9.82 -8.43
C VAL A 559 0.69 -8.92 -9.66
N TYR A 560 0.87 -9.45 -10.87
CA TYR A 560 0.46 -8.71 -12.08
C TYR A 560 -1.06 -8.51 -12.15
N GLU A 561 -1.83 -9.48 -11.69
CA GLU A 561 -3.30 -9.45 -11.75
C GLU A 561 -3.89 -8.65 -10.58
N ASP A 562 -3.39 -8.88 -9.36
CA ASP A 562 -3.98 -8.37 -8.12
C ASP A 562 -3.16 -7.29 -7.42
N GLY A 563 -2.03 -6.83 -7.99
CA GLY A 563 -1.12 -5.90 -7.32
C GLY A 563 -1.77 -4.57 -6.89
N GLU A 564 -2.69 -4.03 -7.67
CA GLU A 564 -3.42 -2.80 -7.31
C GLU A 564 -4.41 -3.04 -6.17
N PHE A 565 -5.13 -4.15 -6.21
CA PHE A 565 -6.01 -4.57 -5.14
C PHE A 565 -5.20 -4.80 -3.85
N LEU A 566 -4.08 -5.51 -3.95
CA LEU A 566 -3.17 -5.76 -2.84
C LEU A 566 -2.68 -4.45 -2.18
N THR A 567 -2.24 -3.48 -2.97
CA THR A 567 -1.80 -2.16 -2.50
C THR A 567 -2.88 -1.47 -1.67
N SER A 568 -4.10 -1.43 -2.18
CA SER A 568 -5.24 -0.78 -1.53
C SER A 568 -5.65 -1.49 -0.23
N GLN A 569 -5.79 -2.82 -0.27
CA GLN A 569 -6.26 -3.59 0.88
C GLN A 569 -5.20 -3.65 1.99
N MET A 570 -3.94 -3.90 1.65
CA MET A 570 -2.85 -3.88 2.63
C MET A 570 -2.60 -2.48 3.19
N GLY A 571 -2.76 -1.44 2.39
CA GLY A 571 -2.71 -0.06 2.85
C GLY A 571 -3.77 0.23 3.90
N THR A 572 -5.00 -0.21 3.65
CA THR A 572 -6.14 -0.07 4.59
C THR A 572 -5.90 -0.89 5.87
N ALA A 573 -5.40 -2.12 5.74
CA ALA A 573 -5.06 -2.96 6.89
C ALA A 573 -3.94 -2.36 7.73
N THR A 574 -2.89 -1.85 7.10
CA THR A 574 -1.76 -1.19 7.78
C THR A 574 -2.23 0.05 8.53
N LYS A 575 -3.14 0.85 7.93
CA LYS A 575 -3.82 1.96 8.61
C LYS A 575 -4.56 1.49 9.84
N MET A 576 -5.34 0.42 9.73
CA MET A 576 -6.13 -0.11 10.86
C MET A 576 -5.22 -0.59 12.01
N ILE A 577 -4.15 -1.31 11.69
CA ILE A 577 -3.14 -1.73 12.68
C ILE A 577 -2.53 -0.51 13.37
N TYR A 578 -2.13 0.51 12.61
CA TYR A 578 -1.58 1.75 13.14
C TYR A 578 -2.55 2.43 14.11
N LEU A 579 -3.83 2.57 13.74
CA LEU A 579 -4.86 3.18 14.59
C LEU A 579 -5.10 2.39 15.89
N LEU A 580 -5.11 1.04 15.80
CA LEU A 580 -5.27 0.19 16.99
C LEU A 580 -4.09 0.33 17.96
N LEU A 581 -2.86 0.35 17.45
CA LEU A 581 -1.65 0.54 18.25
C LEU A 581 -1.62 1.93 18.89
N SER A 582 -1.92 2.98 18.12
CA SER A 582 -1.98 4.36 18.62
C SER A 582 -3.06 4.55 19.68
N ASN A 583 -4.24 3.98 19.49
CA ASN A 583 -5.31 4.02 20.49
C ASN A 583 -4.89 3.34 21.80
N LYS A 584 -4.22 2.19 21.71
CA LYS A 584 -3.71 1.49 22.90
C LYS A 584 -2.69 2.33 23.66
N GLU A 585 -1.78 2.99 22.95
CA GLU A 585 -0.79 3.89 23.56
C GLU A 585 -1.45 5.09 24.25
N ILE A 586 -2.44 5.70 23.58
CA ILE A 586 -3.23 6.82 24.15
C ILE A 586 -3.99 6.36 25.39
N GLN A 587 -4.62 5.18 25.37
CA GLN A 587 -5.32 4.63 26.54
C GLN A 587 -4.37 4.42 27.72
N GLN A 588 -3.19 3.87 27.48
CA GLN A 588 -2.18 3.69 28.55
C GLN A 588 -1.73 5.02 29.14
N GLN A 589 -1.45 6.02 28.29
CA GLN A 589 -1.09 7.37 28.76
C GLN A 589 -2.23 8.03 29.57
N LEU A 590 -3.50 7.81 29.15
CA LEU A 590 -4.64 8.32 29.88
C LEU A 590 -4.77 7.68 31.27
N GLU A 591 -4.58 6.35 31.35
CA GLU A 591 -4.61 5.63 32.64
C GLU A 591 -3.50 6.14 33.58
N ASP A 592 -2.27 6.30 33.08
CA ASP A 592 -1.14 6.81 33.86
C ASP A 592 -1.40 8.25 34.36
N ASN A 593 -1.97 9.11 33.50
CA ASN A 593 -2.36 10.47 33.88
C ASN A 593 -3.47 10.49 34.93
N LEU A 594 -4.46 9.58 34.84
CA LEU A 594 -5.53 9.48 35.83
C LEU A 594 -4.99 9.05 37.20
N VAL A 595 -4.03 8.13 37.26
CA VAL A 595 -3.34 7.75 38.51
C VAL A 595 -2.66 8.96 39.13
N THR A 596 -1.84 9.66 38.35
CA THR A 596 -1.12 10.86 38.80
C THR A 596 -2.06 11.97 39.31
N LEU A 597 -3.17 12.20 38.58
CA LEU A 597 -4.19 13.19 39.02
C LEU A 597 -4.85 12.80 40.34
N ARG A 598 -5.14 11.51 40.55
CA ARG A 598 -5.73 11.03 41.81
C ARG A 598 -4.74 11.23 42.98
N GLU A 599 -3.48 10.89 42.81
CA GLU A 599 -2.43 11.11 43.83
C GLU A 599 -2.29 12.58 44.16
N ASN A 600 -2.24 13.46 43.18
CA ASN A 600 -2.16 14.90 43.38
C ASN A 600 -3.40 15.46 44.11
N ASN A 601 -4.60 14.96 43.78
CA ASN A 601 -5.82 15.38 44.45
C ASN A 601 -5.84 14.98 45.93
N ILE A 602 -5.35 13.79 46.30
CA ILE A 602 -5.24 13.35 47.69
C ILE A 602 -4.28 14.29 48.48
N VAL A 603 -3.15 14.62 47.87
CA VAL A 603 -2.16 15.54 48.49
C VAL A 603 -2.74 16.94 48.66
N LEU A 604 -3.44 17.45 47.62
CA LEU A 604 -4.07 18.77 47.67
C LEU A 604 -5.19 18.83 48.70
N ASP A 605 -6.01 17.79 48.86
CA ASP A 605 -7.06 17.73 49.87
C ASP A 605 -6.46 17.74 51.27
N ALA A 606 -5.40 16.94 51.52
CA ALA A 606 -4.69 16.93 52.78
C ALA A 606 -4.07 18.30 53.13
N LEU A 607 -3.43 18.97 52.14
CA LEU A 607 -2.88 20.31 52.31
C LEU A 607 -3.96 21.36 52.54
N SER A 608 -5.09 21.25 51.89
CA SER A 608 -6.24 22.17 52.05
C SER A 608 -6.92 22.06 53.42
N LYS A 609 -6.76 20.93 54.12
CA LYS A 609 -7.40 20.64 55.41
C LYS A 609 -6.48 20.84 56.64
N SER A 610 -5.21 21.13 56.41
CA SER A 610 -4.22 21.38 57.49
C SER A 610 -3.95 22.87 57.69
N ASP A 611 -3.59 23.26 58.93
CA ASP A 611 -3.09 24.61 59.25
C ASP A 611 -1.59 24.70 58.99
N GLY A 612 -1.18 25.63 58.17
CA GLY A 612 0.23 25.75 57.71
C GLY A 612 1.24 26.10 58.81
N LEU A 613 0.79 26.64 59.94
CA LEU A 613 1.68 26.97 61.07
C LEU A 613 1.84 25.79 62.02
N THR A 614 0.75 25.16 62.40
CA THR A 614 0.70 24.17 63.46
C THR A 614 0.69 22.73 63.02
N GLY A 615 0.38 22.47 61.74
CA GLY A 615 0.29 21.13 61.13
C GLY A 615 -0.93 20.30 61.53
N ILE A 616 -1.76 20.79 62.48
CA ILE A 616 -3.07 20.17 62.80
C ILE A 616 -4.13 20.58 61.75
N LEU A 617 -5.37 20.10 61.90
CA LEU A 617 -6.42 20.49 61.00
C LEU A 617 -6.69 22.01 61.08
N ASN A 618 -6.89 22.64 59.91
CA ASN A 618 -7.44 23.97 59.85
C ASN A 618 -8.96 23.93 60.14
N ARG A 619 -9.62 25.06 60.16
CA ARG A 619 -11.04 25.16 60.45
C ARG A 619 -11.90 24.21 59.59
N ARG A 620 -11.67 24.23 58.25
CA ARG A 620 -12.39 23.37 57.30
C ARG A 620 -12.13 21.89 57.55
N GLY A 621 -10.82 21.53 57.70
CA GLY A 621 -10.43 20.13 57.93
C GLY A 621 -10.98 19.62 59.26
N PHE A 622 -11.04 20.49 60.33
CA PHE A 622 -11.64 20.15 61.61
C PHE A 622 -13.18 19.97 61.48
N GLU A 623 -13.90 20.91 60.88
CA GLU A 623 -15.37 20.82 60.69
C GLU A 623 -15.75 19.52 59.95
N ASP A 624 -15.08 19.22 58.80
CA ASP A 624 -15.31 17.99 58.02
C ASP A 624 -15.04 16.70 58.86
N SER A 625 -13.96 16.64 59.59
CA SER A 625 -13.57 15.46 60.39
C SER A 625 -14.39 15.30 61.64
N ALA A 626 -14.73 16.43 62.29
CA ALA A 626 -15.53 16.46 63.51
C ALA A 626 -16.99 16.05 63.30
N GLU A 627 -17.59 16.48 62.19
CA GLU A 627 -18.93 16.03 61.81
C GLU A 627 -18.97 14.52 61.62
N GLN A 628 -17.97 13.96 60.94
CA GLN A 628 -17.86 12.51 60.75
C GLN A 628 -17.69 11.75 62.06
N LEU A 629 -16.83 12.24 62.99
CA LEU A 629 -16.60 11.61 64.29
C LEU A 629 -17.89 11.69 65.14
N LEU A 630 -18.57 12.84 65.11
CA LEU A 630 -19.84 13.03 65.84
C LEU A 630 -20.90 12.02 65.34
N GLU A 631 -21.04 11.86 64.05
CA GLU A 631 -21.99 10.91 63.48
C GLU A 631 -21.62 9.45 63.80
N LEU A 632 -20.33 9.09 63.73
CA LEU A 632 -19.85 7.77 64.10
C LEU A 632 -20.12 7.46 65.58
N ASN A 633 -19.90 8.43 66.48
CA ASN A 633 -20.17 8.27 67.92
C ASN A 633 -21.65 8.16 68.24
N ARG A 634 -22.51 8.93 67.57
CA ARG A 634 -23.96 8.80 67.66
C ARG A 634 -24.44 7.41 67.28
N ASN A 635 -23.99 6.93 66.12
CA ASN A 635 -24.34 5.61 65.62
C ASN A 635 -23.80 4.48 66.51
N ALA A 636 -22.67 4.69 67.17
CA ALA A 636 -22.05 3.72 68.11
C ALA A 636 -22.59 3.82 69.54
N GLY A 637 -23.50 4.72 69.83
CA GLY A 637 -24.03 4.93 71.20
C GLY A 637 -23.01 5.48 72.20
N LYS A 638 -22.01 6.25 71.70
CA LYS A 638 -20.93 6.78 72.52
C LYS A 638 -21.15 8.30 72.79
N ASN A 639 -20.64 8.76 73.94
CA ASN A 639 -20.57 10.18 74.22
C ASN A 639 -19.49 10.86 73.41
N THR A 640 -19.71 12.10 73.01
CA THR A 640 -18.73 12.96 72.34
C THR A 640 -18.48 14.19 73.16
N LEU A 641 -17.24 14.54 73.38
CA LEU A 641 -16.88 15.79 74.10
C LEU A 641 -16.31 16.78 73.06
N ALA A 642 -16.94 17.92 72.95
CA ALA A 642 -16.47 19.07 72.21
C ALA A 642 -15.73 20.01 73.21
N ILE A 643 -14.53 20.43 72.81
CA ILE A 643 -13.73 21.36 73.64
C ILE A 643 -13.33 22.55 72.76
N TYR A 644 -13.49 23.74 73.29
CA TYR A 644 -13.00 24.96 72.66
C TYR A 644 -11.84 25.50 73.55
N VAL A 645 -10.73 25.84 72.96
CA VAL A 645 -9.52 26.26 73.66
C VAL A 645 -9.00 27.55 73.04
N ASP A 646 -8.70 28.53 73.87
CA ASP A 646 -8.21 29.84 73.48
C ASP A 646 -6.87 30.12 74.20
N MET A 647 -5.86 30.61 73.47
CA MET A 647 -4.60 30.97 74.04
C MET A 647 -4.66 32.32 74.72
N ASN A 648 -4.34 32.34 76.04
CA ASN A 648 -4.31 33.60 76.75
C ASN A 648 -3.04 34.41 76.32
N ASN A 649 -3.26 35.74 76.23
CA ASN A 649 -2.16 36.72 76.08
C ASN A 649 -1.26 36.56 74.86
N LEU A 650 -1.68 35.90 73.76
CA LEU A 650 -0.88 35.77 72.51
C LEU A 650 -0.35 37.12 72.03
N LYS A 651 -1.17 38.17 72.08
CA LYS A 651 -0.76 39.51 71.66
C LYS A 651 0.39 40.05 72.54
N ILE A 652 0.34 39.84 73.88
CA ILE A 652 1.44 40.28 74.80
C ILE A 652 2.72 39.53 74.48
N ILE A 653 2.66 38.24 74.21
CA ILE A 653 3.81 37.44 73.81
C ILE A 653 4.39 37.97 72.51
N ASN A 654 3.57 38.21 71.48
CA ASN A 654 3.98 38.76 70.19
C ASN A 654 4.64 40.15 70.34
N ASP A 655 4.01 41.05 71.09
CA ASP A 655 4.49 42.43 71.28
C ASP A 655 5.76 42.51 72.09
N ARG A 656 5.98 41.59 73.05
CA ARG A 656 7.09 41.64 73.95
C ARG A 656 8.28 40.74 73.56
N TYR A 657 8.01 39.59 72.95
CA TYR A 657 9.00 38.56 72.60
C TYR A 657 9.14 38.28 71.15
N GLY A 658 8.28 38.89 70.30
CA GLY A 658 8.30 38.70 68.82
C GLY A 658 7.36 37.63 68.34
N HIS A 659 7.00 37.71 67.01
CA HIS A 659 6.05 36.78 66.38
C HIS A 659 6.54 35.34 66.35
N GLU A 660 7.89 35.11 66.33
CA GLU A 660 8.43 33.75 66.33
C GLU A 660 8.12 33.02 67.67
N GLU A 661 8.08 33.74 68.78
CA GLU A 661 7.70 33.17 70.06
C GLU A 661 6.18 32.95 70.17
N GLY A 662 5.37 33.80 69.53
CA GLY A 662 3.94 33.56 69.38
C GLY A 662 3.69 32.31 68.57
N ASP A 663 4.34 32.19 67.40
CA ASP A 663 4.24 31.03 66.54
C ASP A 663 4.70 29.74 67.25
N TYR A 664 5.78 29.82 68.03
CA TYR A 664 6.22 28.70 68.90
C TYR A 664 5.13 28.30 69.87
N SER A 665 4.52 29.28 70.54
CA SER A 665 3.44 29.02 71.48
C SER A 665 2.23 28.36 70.86
N LEU A 666 1.81 28.83 69.66
CA LEU A 666 0.73 28.24 68.88
C LEU A 666 1.04 26.81 68.48
N ARG A 667 2.26 26.52 67.97
CA ARG A 667 2.69 25.14 67.65
C ARG A 667 2.70 24.25 68.88
N HIS A 668 3.11 24.81 70.04
CA HIS A 668 3.20 24.05 71.31
C HIS A 668 1.78 23.70 71.82
N ILE A 669 0.81 24.62 71.75
CA ILE A 669 -0.58 24.33 72.08
C ILE A 669 -1.14 23.23 71.15
N ALA A 670 -0.98 23.37 69.85
CA ALA A 670 -1.43 22.37 68.88
C ALA A 670 -0.89 20.99 69.21
N LYS A 671 0.44 20.91 69.46
CA LYS A 671 1.11 19.65 69.81
C LYS A 671 0.59 19.08 71.12
N THR A 672 0.46 19.89 72.17
CA THR A 672 0.02 19.45 73.53
C THR A 672 -1.43 18.92 73.44
N LEU A 673 -2.33 19.61 72.73
CA LEU A 673 -3.69 19.14 72.50
C LEU A 673 -3.73 17.84 71.70
N SER A 674 -2.93 17.72 70.63
CA SER A 674 -2.84 16.50 69.85
C SER A 674 -2.30 15.32 70.64
N ASP A 675 -1.24 15.56 71.48
CA ASP A 675 -0.61 14.51 72.27
C ASP A 675 -1.57 14.03 73.41
N LEU A 676 -2.39 14.94 73.98
CA LEU A 676 -3.37 14.60 75.03
C LEU A 676 -4.55 13.82 74.52
N LEU A 677 -5.03 14.14 73.30
CA LEU A 677 -6.21 13.50 72.72
C LEU A 677 -5.91 12.24 71.95
N ASP A 678 -4.63 12.06 71.56
CA ASP A 678 -4.10 10.88 70.84
C ASP A 678 -5.07 10.41 69.71
N SER A 679 -5.22 9.11 69.57
CA SER A 679 -6.10 8.51 68.52
C SER A 679 -7.63 8.64 68.81
N ASN A 680 -8.01 9.13 69.94
CA ASN A 680 -9.41 9.20 70.40
C ASN A 680 -10.11 10.51 70.02
N GLY A 681 -9.39 11.50 69.53
CA GLY A 681 -9.94 12.80 69.19
C GLY A 681 -9.26 13.47 67.99
N ILE A 682 -9.86 14.54 67.56
CA ILE A 682 -9.38 15.40 66.51
C ILE A 682 -9.16 16.80 67.03
N VAL A 683 -8.09 17.44 66.55
CA VAL A 683 -7.74 18.79 66.94
C VAL A 683 -7.61 19.67 65.72
N GLY A 684 -8.21 20.83 65.77
CA GLY A 684 -8.11 21.83 64.71
C GLY A 684 -7.87 23.25 65.29
N ARG A 685 -7.18 24.06 64.48
CA ARG A 685 -7.01 25.48 64.71
C ARG A 685 -8.10 26.23 63.95
N ILE A 686 -9.02 26.85 64.68
CA ILE A 686 -10.25 27.47 64.11
C ILE A 686 -10.04 28.96 63.85
N GLY A 687 -9.19 29.61 64.62
CA GLY A 687 -8.89 31.03 64.53
C GLY A 687 -7.40 31.31 64.79
N GLY A 688 -7.04 32.55 65.04
CA GLY A 688 -5.66 32.98 65.33
C GLY A 688 -5.01 32.29 66.53
N ASP A 689 -5.67 32.27 67.65
CA ASP A 689 -5.28 31.70 68.96
C ASP A 689 -6.32 30.68 69.47
N GLU A 690 -7.30 30.35 68.64
CA GLU A 690 -8.44 29.49 68.98
C GLU A 690 -8.28 28.08 68.40
N TYR A 691 -8.53 27.08 69.22
CA TYR A 691 -8.48 25.66 68.88
C TYR A 691 -9.80 24.99 69.24
N ALA A 692 -10.19 24.04 68.45
CA ALA A 692 -11.30 23.17 68.78
C ALA A 692 -10.85 21.71 68.80
N CYS A 693 -11.39 20.96 69.73
CA CYS A 693 -11.15 19.53 69.83
C CYS A 693 -12.49 18.78 69.89
N LEU A 694 -12.54 17.62 69.28
CA LEU A 694 -13.67 16.69 69.40
C LEU A 694 -13.14 15.30 69.67
N LEU A 695 -13.65 14.63 70.70
CA LEU A 695 -13.17 13.30 71.06
C LEU A 695 -14.34 12.37 71.49
N THR A 696 -14.11 11.07 71.36
CA THR A 696 -14.99 10.05 71.94
C THR A 696 -14.70 10.01 73.46
N TYR A 697 -15.74 10.30 74.27
CA TYR A 697 -15.60 10.41 75.70
C TYR A 697 -16.30 9.31 76.48
N GLN A 698 -15.61 8.70 77.46
CA GLN A 698 -16.18 7.60 78.29
C GLN A 698 -16.46 8.01 79.71
N GLY A 699 -16.04 9.23 80.12
CA GLY A 699 -16.33 9.76 81.43
C GLY A 699 -17.77 10.22 81.64
N THR A 700 -18.17 10.43 82.88
CA THR A 700 -19.50 10.86 83.28
C THR A 700 -19.50 12.26 83.98
N ASP A 701 -18.34 12.91 84.00
CA ASP A 701 -18.04 14.16 84.71
C ASP A 701 -18.19 15.42 83.82
N ASN A 702 -18.92 15.40 82.78
CA ASN A 702 -19.10 16.50 81.84
C ASN A 702 -17.80 17.05 81.23
N GLY A 703 -16.67 16.30 81.26
CA GLY A 703 -15.42 16.67 80.63
C GLY A 703 -14.45 17.40 81.58
N GLU A 704 -14.75 17.50 82.86
CA GLU A 704 -13.89 18.19 83.86
C GLU A 704 -12.52 17.55 83.97
N GLU A 705 -12.42 16.24 83.91
CA GLU A 705 -11.14 15.48 83.87
C GLU A 705 -10.20 15.91 82.75
N ILE A 706 -10.71 15.95 81.52
CA ILE A 706 -9.97 16.35 80.29
C ILE A 706 -9.54 17.84 80.41
N LEU A 707 -10.42 18.71 80.86
CA LEU A 707 -10.03 20.11 81.09
C LEU A 707 -8.93 20.23 82.13
N SER A 708 -8.96 19.42 83.19
CA SER A 708 -7.85 19.38 84.19
C SER A 708 -6.56 18.91 83.60
N ASP A 709 -6.61 17.83 82.79
CA ASP A 709 -5.43 17.30 82.06
C ASP A 709 -4.81 18.35 81.15
N ILE A 710 -5.66 19.11 80.40
CA ILE A 710 -5.18 20.21 79.56
C ILE A 710 -4.45 21.26 80.38
N TYR A 711 -5.05 21.76 81.53
CA TYR A 711 -4.37 22.74 82.38
C TYR A 711 -3.11 22.21 83.01
N ASP A 712 -3.13 20.97 83.50
CA ASP A 712 -1.98 20.35 84.14
C ASP A 712 -0.80 20.15 83.14
N ALA A 713 -1.11 19.86 81.91
CA ALA A 713 -0.11 19.76 80.85
C ALA A 713 0.61 21.10 80.63
N PHE A 714 -0.15 22.19 80.49
CA PHE A 714 0.46 23.53 80.33
C PHE A 714 1.18 24.00 81.59
N ASP A 715 0.69 23.73 82.81
CA ASP A 715 1.34 24.04 84.06
C ASP A 715 2.65 23.25 84.21
N SER A 716 2.66 22.00 83.91
CA SER A 716 3.87 21.16 83.91
C SER A 716 4.92 21.65 82.87
N PHE A 717 4.48 22.04 81.68
CA PHE A 717 5.35 22.65 80.72
C PHE A 717 5.94 23.95 81.20
N ASN A 718 5.15 24.85 81.75
CA ASN A 718 5.60 26.15 82.24
C ASN A 718 6.61 26.01 83.38
N LYS A 719 6.48 24.97 84.24
CA LYS A 719 7.46 24.69 85.34
C LYS A 719 8.81 24.20 84.80
N THR A 720 8.83 23.57 83.68
CA THR A 720 10.02 22.96 83.08
C THR A 720 10.61 23.77 81.95
N SER A 721 9.81 24.70 81.37
CA SER A 721 10.22 25.52 80.24
C SER A 721 11.27 26.55 80.61
N SER A 722 12.22 26.74 79.66
CA SER A 722 13.24 27.81 79.75
C SER A 722 12.76 29.15 79.22
N LYS A 723 11.48 29.26 78.81
CA LYS A 723 10.93 30.49 78.25
C LYS A 723 10.70 31.55 79.34
N SER A 724 10.85 32.81 79.00
CA SER A 724 10.65 33.96 79.91
C SER A 724 9.18 34.33 80.05
N TYR A 725 8.27 33.52 79.50
CA TYR A 725 6.82 33.71 79.52
C TYR A 725 6.15 32.36 79.72
N ASN A 726 4.90 32.38 80.21
CA ASN A 726 4.11 31.18 80.39
C ASN A 726 3.09 31.05 79.23
N ILE A 727 2.95 29.84 78.70
CA ILE A 727 1.88 29.50 77.74
C ILE A 727 0.71 29.03 78.57
N THR A 728 -0.39 29.77 78.51
CA THR A 728 -1.61 29.45 79.27
C THR A 728 -2.79 29.47 78.31
N VAL A 729 -3.75 28.62 78.59
CA VAL A 729 -4.97 28.53 77.81
C VAL A 729 -6.21 28.68 78.63
N ALA A 730 -7.29 29.11 78.06
CA ALA A 730 -8.61 28.95 78.62
C ALA A 730 -9.32 27.85 77.81
N ALA A 731 -10.06 26.99 78.47
CA ALA A 731 -10.77 25.91 77.80
C ALA A 731 -12.17 25.77 78.39
N GLY A 732 -13.13 25.45 77.52
CA GLY A 732 -14.47 25.10 77.87
C GLY A 732 -14.92 23.86 77.10
N CYS A 733 -15.86 23.11 77.62
CA CYS A 733 -16.28 21.86 77.01
C CYS A 733 -17.82 21.71 77.01
N CYS A 734 -18.30 20.92 76.06
CA CYS A 734 -19.72 20.51 75.97
C CYS A 734 -19.80 19.01 75.74
N LEU A 735 -20.50 18.29 76.61
CA LEU A 735 -20.71 16.84 76.52
C LEU A 735 -21.97 16.54 75.76
N LEU A 736 -21.85 15.82 74.63
CA LEU A 736 -22.94 15.35 73.82
C LEU A 736 -23.20 13.86 74.12
N GLY A 737 -24.37 13.55 74.62
CA GLY A 737 -24.79 12.14 74.74
C GLY A 737 -25.20 11.54 73.37
N PRO A 738 -25.29 10.21 73.31
CA PRO A 738 -25.61 9.53 72.05
C PRO A 738 -26.94 9.91 71.43
N GLY A 739 -27.91 10.37 72.26
CA GLY A 739 -29.25 10.83 71.84
C GLY A 739 -29.35 12.34 71.66
N SER A 740 -28.26 13.09 71.70
CA SER A 740 -28.28 14.55 71.51
C SER A 740 -28.48 14.92 70.06
N ASP A 741 -29.44 15.77 69.72
CA ASP A 741 -29.66 16.34 68.39
C ASP A 741 -28.81 17.60 68.11
N MET A 742 -28.02 18.03 69.10
CA MET A 742 -27.19 19.24 69.01
C MET A 742 -26.15 19.09 67.89
N SER A 743 -26.08 20.02 66.98
CA SER A 743 -25.08 20.07 65.89
C SER A 743 -23.66 20.31 66.42
N LEU A 744 -22.65 20.04 65.59
CA LEU A 744 -21.25 20.36 65.92
C LEU A 744 -21.10 21.86 66.25
N ALA A 745 -21.73 22.72 65.45
CA ALA A 745 -21.65 24.17 65.64
C ALA A 745 -22.26 24.63 66.95
N GLU A 746 -23.41 24.06 67.34
CA GLU A 746 -24.06 24.34 68.62
C GLU A 746 -23.23 23.85 69.80
N ALA A 747 -22.59 22.67 69.69
CA ALA A 747 -21.72 22.09 70.72
C ALA A 747 -20.44 22.93 70.92
N LEU A 748 -19.83 23.40 69.83
CA LEU A 748 -18.67 24.28 69.91
C LEU A 748 -19.05 25.66 70.50
N ALA A 749 -20.23 26.20 70.13
CA ALA A 749 -20.73 27.46 70.70
C ALA A 749 -21.01 27.37 72.23
N GLU A 750 -21.54 26.24 72.68
CA GLU A 750 -21.74 25.97 74.14
C GLU A 750 -20.37 25.84 74.84
N ALA A 751 -19.39 25.14 74.23
CA ALA A 751 -18.02 25.03 74.79
C ALA A 751 -17.33 26.40 74.85
N ASP A 752 -17.51 27.26 73.85
CA ASP A 752 -17.00 28.65 73.83
C ASP A 752 -17.64 29.50 74.92
N GLU A 753 -18.98 29.37 75.13
CA GLU A 753 -19.66 30.08 76.22
C GLU A 753 -19.11 29.66 77.60
N GLN A 754 -18.83 28.38 77.76
CA GLN A 754 -18.17 27.89 79.03
C GLN A 754 -16.76 28.46 79.20
N LEU A 755 -15.95 28.47 78.11
CA LEU A 755 -14.63 29.10 78.09
C LEU A 755 -14.75 30.57 78.48
N TYR A 756 -15.68 31.31 77.92
CA TYR A 756 -15.86 32.72 78.29
C TYR A 756 -16.15 32.93 79.76
N LYS A 757 -17.00 32.09 80.33
CA LYS A 757 -17.26 32.13 81.81
C LYS A 757 -15.97 31.91 82.66
N VAL A 758 -15.13 30.97 82.23
CA VAL A 758 -13.84 30.72 82.89
C VAL A 758 -12.90 31.93 82.78
N GLN A 759 -12.85 32.56 81.59
CA GLN A 759 -12.05 33.78 81.41
C GLN A 759 -12.53 34.94 82.26
N GLN A 760 -13.83 35.15 82.41
CA GLN A 760 -14.44 36.17 83.27
C GLN A 760 -14.12 35.95 84.78
N LEU A 761 -14.20 34.72 85.21
CA LEU A 761 -13.87 34.39 86.66
C LEU A 761 -12.41 34.68 86.93
N ARG A 762 -11.49 34.29 86.02
CA ARG A 762 -10.05 34.58 86.15
C ARG A 762 -9.73 36.09 86.18
N LYS A 763 -10.40 36.90 85.33
CA LYS A 763 -10.24 38.34 85.31
C LYS A 763 -10.67 38.98 86.64
N LYS A 764 -11.77 38.54 87.27
CA LYS A 764 -12.23 39.01 88.57
C LYS A 764 -11.32 38.61 89.73
N GLU A 765 -10.60 37.49 89.67
CA GLU A 765 -9.61 37.07 90.65
C GLU A 765 -8.33 37.90 90.57
N VAL A 766 -7.91 38.25 89.30
CA VAL A 766 -6.75 39.12 89.07
C VAL A 766 -7.01 40.56 89.48
N GLU A 767 -8.24 41.08 89.40
CA GLU A 767 -8.64 42.40 89.82
C GLU A 767 -8.79 42.50 91.37
N LYS A 768 -8.89 41.35 92.09
CA LYS A 768 -9.03 41.27 93.53
C LYS A 768 -7.69 41.09 94.29
N ASN A 769 -6.63 40.73 93.58
CA ASN A 769 -5.24 40.63 94.17
C ASN A 769 -4.38 41.79 93.61
#